data_599ae6c092f98c6d7cd7ae8e1433869d
#
_entry.id   599ae6c092f98c6d7cd7ae8e1433869d
#
_cell.length_a   1.000
_cell.length_b   1.000
_cell.length_c   1.000
_cell.angle_alpha   90.00
_cell.angle_beta   90.00
_cell.angle_gamma   90.00
#
_symmetry.space_group_name_H-M   'P 1'
#
loop_
_entity.id
_entity.type
_entity.pdbx_description
1 polymer ?
#
loop_
_entity_poly.entity_id
_entity_poly.type
_entity_poly.pdbx_seq_one_letter_code
_entity_poly.pdbx_strand_id
1 'polypeptide(L)'
;MNSSHAMTRRTFGKILGISATALAPLVQPVSGAASAASATEPPVVTETDAEVIVDNGVIQLTVNKSNGRMTSLVYGGVNMVGRGNYDMNTVREGAGLPLPPADNGLTIRREQDFVDIAFRHSPSGDMPCWLIRHHIVRTGEAGVHLAYSYDHPAAFHGFRIDQHRYVFYTAGDTFTHASVPDDVIGTPWREAAAQMPTADELSRAPMVMDATYDLEGTGSSYPRRHYTKYDWAVYMKDHSLHGLYGNGYGMWAALPNLEAFTGGPVRQDLILHQTSDGPVLLVEPHATHYGAPPVRVEAGQAWQKTYGPYFVYVNQGDDPRAMRRDAARQARFDAHAAFYDRLGVEGWAPTAQRSRVRGKAQIPGVPNLAGAVAVLSDNRVEMQRTVLGYSYWSDIDEGGQFAIDNVRPGTYRLTIYGDGVWGEYVIDDVQVGAGQDIQLGRMLWTPESHGRSVFQVGSPNRTSVEYRNGRDFRQYGLYKTFHEDFPEGATYIVGESTEAAWNYIQYQRAYLVEAPEGTVVPENTEGIRLFDFGSAGSPVAQGYERVAQNTLYGIGGFGLDRVVASRDRGQDGDLQRDFTVGSQYTFSVELPNGDYQVTVISGDAIAANKTRISFNGGELVDLTAGTGEYAVHTADVTVDAGRLDVAASGDGRINAVEIVSADAAVPVLQSLSIDGAELVPGFSAFRSDFAADFHFDQESVTVHAVGRGGAHVAIDGVPVPATGLAVPLDGRHSVIEIQVTGDDGSAPTTYRIHATRQELPWRILFDLDGAPTPGAQATLSVGLAAWSMGSALPVPPEESNLTVTINGEAFVWTFQPDDARGATYRSGCGGRTYRNEFTFDASLLKPQGNEISLQINAGAEHLWNEAAYDSVRLEIR
;
A
#
# COMPACT_ATOMS: atom_id res chain seq x y z
N MET A 1 -18.02 -48.03 5.15
CA MET A 1 -16.68 -48.65 5.30
C MET A 1 -15.68 -47.59 4.97
N ASN A 2 -15.19 -46.99 6.03
CA ASN A 2 -13.79 -46.63 6.32
C ASN A 2 -13.04 -45.81 5.26
N SER A 3 -12.35 -44.77 5.55
CA SER A 3 -11.85 -44.19 6.81
C SER A 3 -11.32 -42.81 6.59
N SER A 4 -11.62 -41.92 7.49
CA SER A 4 -10.99 -40.63 7.72
C SER A 4 -9.47 -40.75 7.91
N HIS A 5 -8.68 -39.86 7.34
CA HIS A 5 -7.32 -39.59 7.83
C HIS A 5 -7.10 -38.09 7.97
N ALA A 6 -7.28 -37.64 9.17
CA ALA A 6 -6.73 -36.42 9.70
C ALA A 6 -5.20 -36.57 9.79
N MET A 7 -4.41 -35.68 9.17
CA MET A 7 -2.96 -35.61 9.41
C MET A 7 -2.67 -34.56 10.47
N THR A 8 -2.51 -35.03 11.68
CA THR A 8 -1.92 -34.28 12.80
C THR A 8 -0.41 -34.16 12.61
N ARG A 9 0.09 -32.96 12.81
CA ARG A 9 1.53 -32.71 13.04
C ARG A 9 1.98 -33.47 14.28
N ARG A 10 2.97 -34.35 14.15
CA ARG A 10 3.82 -34.72 15.27
C ARG A 10 5.21 -35.21 14.85
N THR A 11 6.22 -34.61 15.44
CA THR A 11 7.36 -35.20 16.15
C THR A 11 8.46 -35.84 15.31
N PHE A 12 9.61 -35.15 15.19
CA PHE A 12 10.90 -35.79 15.08
C PHE A 12 11.56 -35.91 16.46
N GLY A 13 11.48 -37.12 17.02
CA GLY A 13 12.22 -37.53 18.19
C GLY A 13 13.33 -38.51 17.83
N LYS A 14 14.49 -38.20 18.32
CA LYS A 14 15.71 -39.01 18.57
C LYS A 14 15.70 -40.49 18.14
N ILE A 15 16.69 -40.87 17.35
CA ILE A 15 17.31 -42.21 17.38
C ILE A 15 18.82 -42.09 17.50
N LEU A 16 19.36 -42.72 18.51
CA LEU A 16 20.77 -42.92 18.81
C LEU A 16 21.42 -43.98 17.93
N GLY A 17 22.64 -43.67 17.46
CA GLY A 17 23.81 -44.48 17.54
C GLY A 17 23.92 -45.74 16.68
N ILE A 18 24.85 -45.73 15.71
CA ILE A 18 25.77 -46.86 15.44
C ILE A 18 27.03 -46.26 14.81
N SER A 19 28.19 -46.58 15.42
CA SER A 19 29.53 -46.27 14.94
C SER A 19 29.88 -47.13 13.74
N ALA A 20 30.39 -46.50 12.69
CA ALA A 20 31.21 -47.16 11.67
C ALA A 20 32.37 -46.24 11.28
N THR A 21 33.56 -46.70 11.63
CA THR A 21 34.86 -46.17 11.23
C THR A 21 35.11 -46.46 9.74
N ALA A 22 35.35 -45.40 8.94
CA ALA A 22 36.02 -45.52 7.64
C ALA A 22 36.70 -44.22 7.25
N LEU A 23 37.96 -44.27 7.10
CA LEU A 23 38.96 -43.48 6.39
C LEU A 23 38.51 -42.19 5.73
N ALA A 24 39.06 -41.07 6.24
CA ALA A 24 39.08 -39.76 5.65
C ALA A 24 40.09 -39.65 4.48
N PRO A 25 39.75 -38.96 3.40
CA PRO A 25 40.74 -38.24 2.63
C PRO A 25 40.93 -36.85 3.23
N LEU A 26 42.16 -36.46 3.44
CA LEU A 26 42.62 -35.12 3.78
C LEU A 26 42.15 -34.15 2.67
N VAL A 27 41.09 -33.39 2.95
CA VAL A 27 40.81 -32.17 2.24
C VAL A 27 41.37 -31.04 3.10
N GLN A 28 42.37 -30.36 2.57
CA GLN A 28 42.88 -29.13 3.17
C GLN A 28 41.73 -28.11 3.33
N PRO A 29 41.64 -27.39 4.46
CA PRO A 29 40.67 -26.30 4.57
C PRO A 29 41.12 -25.18 3.64
N VAL A 30 40.30 -24.87 2.65
CA VAL A 30 40.38 -23.58 1.96
C VAL A 30 40.01 -22.54 3.00
N SER A 31 40.98 -21.92 3.57
CA SER A 31 40.88 -20.74 4.43
C SER A 31 40.45 -19.54 3.56
N GLY A 32 39.21 -19.22 3.59
CA GLY A 32 38.61 -18.08 2.88
C GLY A 32 37.45 -17.42 3.64
N ALA A 33 37.41 -17.56 4.98
CA ALA A 33 36.74 -16.57 5.81
C ALA A 33 37.81 -15.52 6.13
N ALA A 34 37.75 -14.38 5.47
CA ALA A 34 38.39 -13.18 5.98
C ALA A 34 37.75 -12.91 7.35
N SER A 35 38.35 -13.39 8.42
CA SER A 35 38.11 -12.89 9.75
C SER A 35 38.35 -11.39 9.65
N ALA A 36 37.31 -10.60 9.79
CA ALA A 36 37.45 -9.19 10.03
C ALA A 36 38.40 -9.08 11.22
N ALA A 37 39.61 -8.60 10.98
CA ALA A 37 40.54 -8.29 12.06
C ALA A 37 39.79 -7.31 12.96
N SER A 38 39.53 -7.69 14.22
CA SER A 38 38.94 -6.81 15.20
C SER A 38 39.80 -5.56 15.25
N ALA A 39 39.34 -4.46 14.65
CA ALA A 39 40.03 -3.19 14.79
C ALA A 39 40.05 -2.87 16.28
N THR A 40 41.22 -2.69 16.83
CA THR A 40 41.39 -2.34 18.26
C THR A 40 41.63 -0.86 18.44
N GLU A 41 41.84 -0.15 17.34
CA GLU A 41 42.10 1.27 17.32
C GLU A 41 40.79 2.06 17.32
N PRO A 42 40.73 3.22 18.02
CA PRO A 42 39.57 4.10 17.98
C PRO A 42 39.18 4.51 16.55
N PRO A 43 37.86 4.76 16.29
CA PRO A 43 37.48 5.22 14.97
C PRO A 43 38.14 6.55 14.59
N VAL A 44 38.64 6.65 13.38
CA VAL A 44 39.28 7.87 12.84
C VAL A 44 38.20 8.78 12.27
N VAL A 45 38.20 10.05 12.68
CA VAL A 45 37.26 11.06 12.18
C VAL A 45 38.02 12.07 11.31
N THR A 46 37.62 12.18 10.06
CA THR A 46 38.07 13.22 9.15
C THR A 46 36.93 14.18 8.86
N GLU A 47 37.19 15.46 9.00
CA GLU A 47 36.21 16.51 8.71
C GLU A 47 36.66 17.35 7.52
N THR A 48 35.71 17.61 6.60
CA THR A 48 35.81 18.63 5.57
C THR A 48 34.81 19.76 5.87
N ASP A 49 34.75 20.79 5.03
CA ASP A 49 33.73 21.84 5.18
C ASP A 49 32.31 21.27 5.03
N ALA A 50 32.13 20.23 4.21
CA ALA A 50 30.82 19.67 3.85
C ALA A 50 30.47 18.36 4.57
N GLU A 51 31.46 17.56 5.03
CA GLU A 51 31.25 16.18 5.43
C GLU A 51 32.01 15.81 6.70
N VAL A 52 31.45 14.83 7.40
CA VAL A 52 32.13 14.07 8.46
C VAL A 52 32.34 12.65 7.93
N ILE A 53 33.57 12.18 7.93
CA ILE A 53 33.95 10.83 7.52
C ILE A 53 34.47 10.09 8.75
N VAL A 54 33.90 8.93 9.03
CA VAL A 54 34.29 8.06 10.15
C VAL A 54 34.73 6.72 9.60
N ASP A 55 35.98 6.34 9.90
CA ASP A 55 36.57 5.06 9.56
C ASP A 55 36.88 4.28 10.85
N ASN A 56 36.25 3.13 11.04
CA ASN A 56 36.45 2.30 12.25
C ASN A 56 37.30 1.04 11.98
N GLY A 57 37.96 1.00 10.83
CA GLY A 57 38.80 -0.13 10.38
C GLY A 57 38.01 -1.26 9.72
N VAL A 58 36.69 -1.21 9.72
CA VAL A 58 35.80 -2.21 9.07
C VAL A 58 34.87 -1.53 8.08
N ILE A 59 34.29 -0.41 8.44
CA ILE A 59 33.43 0.43 7.56
C ILE A 59 33.97 1.85 7.49
N GLN A 60 33.64 2.54 6.44
CA GLN A 60 33.78 3.98 6.34
C GLN A 60 32.42 4.62 6.10
N LEU A 61 31.97 5.46 7.04
CA LEU A 61 30.73 6.23 6.99
C LEU A 61 31.01 7.65 6.56
N THR A 62 30.25 8.21 5.62
CA THR A 62 30.26 9.63 5.29
C THR A 62 28.89 10.25 5.54
N VAL A 63 28.87 11.36 6.27
CA VAL A 63 27.65 12.11 6.61
C VAL A 63 27.81 13.57 6.23
N ASN A 64 26.83 14.12 5.53
CA ASN A 64 26.79 15.52 5.12
C ASN A 64 26.48 16.43 6.30
N LYS A 65 27.31 17.44 6.55
CA LYS A 65 27.21 18.36 7.70
C LYS A 65 25.98 19.28 7.65
N SER A 66 25.50 19.63 6.47
CA SER A 66 24.42 20.62 6.32
C SER A 66 23.04 20.04 6.63
N ASN A 67 22.84 18.72 6.41
CA ASN A 67 21.52 18.10 6.49
C ASN A 67 21.49 16.75 7.22
N GLY A 68 22.65 16.23 7.67
CA GLY A 68 22.75 14.95 8.37
C GLY A 68 22.43 13.72 7.52
N ARG A 69 22.50 13.84 6.18
CA ARG A 69 22.30 12.68 5.29
C ARG A 69 23.54 11.82 5.26
N MET A 70 23.36 10.54 5.33
CA MET A 70 24.41 9.58 4.98
C MET A 70 24.60 9.61 3.47
N THR A 71 25.82 9.89 3.03
CA THR A 71 26.17 9.96 1.59
C THR A 71 26.95 8.73 1.12
N SER A 72 27.52 7.96 2.05
CA SER A 72 28.25 6.74 1.74
C SER A 72 28.36 5.85 2.99
N LEU A 73 28.30 4.54 2.78
CA LEU A 73 28.68 3.49 3.72
C LEU A 73 29.49 2.45 2.96
N VAL A 74 30.81 2.49 3.12
CA VAL A 74 31.71 1.57 2.43
C VAL A 74 32.06 0.39 3.35
N TYR A 75 31.93 -0.85 2.83
CA TYR A 75 32.31 -2.08 3.48
C TYR A 75 32.96 -3.02 2.46
N GLY A 76 34.11 -3.61 2.81
CA GLY A 76 34.85 -4.49 1.89
C GLY A 76 35.22 -3.82 0.55
N GLY A 77 35.38 -2.49 0.53
CA GLY A 77 35.67 -1.72 -0.68
C GLY A 77 34.44 -1.40 -1.55
N VAL A 78 33.25 -1.83 -1.16
CA VAL A 78 32.00 -1.58 -1.89
C VAL A 78 31.17 -0.55 -1.12
N ASN A 79 30.64 0.44 -1.84
CA ASN A 79 29.70 1.39 -1.24
C ASN A 79 28.28 0.77 -1.21
N MET A 80 27.73 0.61 -0.01
CA MET A 80 26.41 0.02 0.22
C MET A 80 25.27 1.04 0.11
N VAL A 81 25.56 2.31 0.38
CA VAL A 81 24.55 3.38 0.47
C VAL A 81 24.94 4.53 -0.43
N GLY A 82 24.11 4.82 -1.43
CA GLY A 82 24.22 6.04 -2.23
C GLY A 82 23.62 7.27 -1.52
N ARG A 83 22.56 7.06 -0.73
CA ARG A 83 21.89 8.10 0.05
C ARG A 83 21.09 7.51 1.20
N GLY A 84 21.35 7.94 2.42
CA GLY A 84 20.54 7.63 3.58
C GLY A 84 19.83 8.88 4.10
N ASN A 85 18.49 8.87 4.04
CA ASN A 85 17.65 9.99 4.45
C ASN A 85 16.81 9.63 5.67
N TYR A 86 16.55 10.64 6.46
CA TYR A 86 15.48 10.62 7.44
C TYR A 86 14.30 11.42 6.88
N ASP A 87 13.21 10.71 6.58
CA ASP A 87 12.00 11.31 6.01
C ASP A 87 10.91 11.40 7.07
N MET A 88 10.21 12.52 7.08
CA MET A 88 9.18 12.85 8.05
C MET A 88 8.05 13.62 7.41
N ASN A 89 6.81 13.21 7.68
CA ASN A 89 5.62 13.98 7.34
C ASN A 89 5.01 14.51 8.63
N THR A 90 5.15 15.82 8.83
CA THR A 90 4.61 16.53 9.99
C THR A 90 3.62 17.59 9.55
N VAL A 91 2.59 17.79 10.34
CA VAL A 91 1.58 18.82 10.13
C VAL A 91 1.36 19.58 11.44
N ARG A 92 1.44 20.89 11.38
CA ARG A 92 1.12 21.74 12.52
C ARG A 92 -0.38 21.71 12.79
N GLU A 93 -0.75 21.65 14.08
CA GLU A 93 -2.14 21.74 14.53
C GLU A 93 -2.29 22.92 15.51
N GLY A 94 -3.40 23.67 15.36
CA GLY A 94 -3.73 24.80 16.20
C GLY A 94 -3.04 26.12 15.86
N ALA A 95 -3.23 27.14 16.73
CA ALA A 95 -2.65 28.47 16.59
C ALA A 95 -1.16 28.44 16.93
N GLY A 96 -0.37 29.25 16.21
CA GLY A 96 1.07 29.34 16.46
C GLY A 96 1.38 30.05 17.76
N LEU A 97 2.23 29.42 18.57
CA LEU A 97 2.90 30.04 19.70
C LEU A 97 4.31 30.47 19.28
N PRO A 98 4.92 31.44 19.98
CA PRO A 98 6.32 31.77 19.73
C PRO A 98 7.20 30.55 19.91
N LEU A 99 8.01 30.23 18.90
CA LEU A 99 9.03 29.19 18.99
C LEU A 99 10.37 29.84 19.41
N PRO A 100 11.28 29.07 20.05
CA PRO A 100 12.59 29.58 20.39
C PRO A 100 13.40 29.95 19.12
N PRO A 101 14.40 30.80 19.22
CA PRO A 101 15.35 31.05 18.13
C PRO A 101 15.95 29.72 17.65
N ALA A 102 16.27 29.63 16.35
CA ALA A 102 16.92 28.45 15.82
C ALA A 102 18.28 28.23 16.48
N ASP A 103 18.51 26.99 16.94
CA ASP A 103 19.76 26.52 17.58
C ASP A 103 20.06 25.12 16.98
N ASN A 104 20.17 25.08 15.65
CA ASN A 104 20.55 23.85 14.94
C ASN A 104 22.04 23.60 15.15
N GLY A 105 22.41 22.38 15.47
CA GLY A 105 23.79 22.06 15.76
C GLY A 105 24.23 20.67 15.31
N LEU A 106 25.49 20.58 14.96
CA LEU A 106 26.22 19.33 14.77
C LEU A 106 27.17 19.15 15.95
N THR A 107 27.08 17.99 16.61
CA THR A 107 28.01 17.57 17.62
C THR A 107 28.70 16.28 17.21
N ILE A 108 30.00 16.20 17.33
CA ILE A 108 30.78 14.99 17.10
C ILE A 108 31.45 14.59 18.40
N ARG A 109 30.88 13.59 19.06
CA ARG A 109 31.44 13.01 20.26
C ARG A 109 32.38 11.86 19.89
N ARG A 110 33.62 11.94 20.30
CA ARG A 110 34.67 10.95 20.06
C ARG A 110 35.01 10.27 21.37
N GLU A 111 34.78 8.97 21.44
CA GLU A 111 35.15 8.11 22.55
C GLU A 111 36.20 7.07 22.09
N GLN A 112 36.75 6.33 23.03
CA GLN A 112 37.79 5.34 22.72
C GLN A 112 37.24 4.24 21.81
N ASP A 113 35.99 3.82 21.96
CA ASP A 113 35.38 2.71 21.25
C ASP A 113 34.21 3.09 20.33
N PHE A 114 33.87 4.39 20.21
CA PHE A 114 32.86 4.85 19.26
C PHE A 114 32.95 6.33 18.91
N VAL A 115 32.32 6.69 17.83
CA VAL A 115 32.03 8.09 17.43
C VAL A 115 30.52 8.25 17.27
N ASP A 116 29.96 9.31 17.85
CA ASP A 116 28.56 9.72 17.69
C ASP A 116 28.50 11.07 16.98
N ILE A 117 27.87 11.06 15.79
CA ILE A 117 27.57 12.25 15.00
C ILE A 117 26.11 12.60 15.26
N ALA A 118 25.86 13.62 16.05
CA ALA A 118 24.51 14.02 16.45
C ALA A 118 24.11 15.35 15.79
N PHE A 119 22.94 15.35 15.17
CA PHE A 119 22.31 16.53 14.56
C PHE A 119 21.12 16.98 15.40
N ARG A 120 21.21 18.15 15.98
CA ARG A 120 20.10 18.79 16.67
C ARG A 120 19.35 19.72 15.74
N HIS A 121 18.05 19.55 15.66
CA HIS A 121 17.12 20.39 14.89
C HIS A 121 16.21 21.15 15.85
N SER A 122 16.16 22.47 15.65
CA SER A 122 15.28 23.36 16.41
C SER A 122 13.83 23.21 15.99
N PRO A 123 12.89 23.49 16.91
CA PRO A 123 11.47 23.58 16.58
C PRO A 123 11.21 24.52 15.41
N SER A 124 10.33 24.09 14.51
CA SER A 124 9.86 24.84 13.33
C SER A 124 8.34 24.92 13.31
N GLY A 125 7.78 25.71 12.38
CA GLY A 125 6.34 25.87 12.27
C GLY A 125 5.58 24.56 12.06
N ASP A 126 6.14 23.61 11.32
CA ASP A 126 5.49 22.33 11.04
C ASP A 126 5.90 21.22 12.02
N MET A 127 7.00 21.40 12.71
CA MET A 127 7.52 20.47 13.72
C MET A 127 7.93 21.25 14.99
N PRO A 128 7.00 21.58 15.88
CA PRO A 128 7.28 22.38 17.07
C PRO A 128 7.89 21.53 18.18
N CYS A 129 8.94 20.80 17.89
CA CYS A 129 9.69 19.98 18.85
C CYS A 129 11.17 20.00 18.52
N TRP A 130 12.00 19.76 19.53
CA TRP A 130 13.41 19.45 19.32
C TRP A 130 13.53 18.03 18.72
N LEU A 131 14.43 17.85 17.76
CA LEU A 131 14.78 16.53 17.23
C LEU A 131 16.30 16.37 17.26
N ILE A 132 16.79 15.31 17.87
CA ILE A 132 18.18 14.92 17.82
C ILE A 132 18.29 13.61 17.05
N ARG A 133 19.13 13.58 16.02
CA ARG A 133 19.41 12.39 15.20
C ARG A 133 20.85 11.96 15.38
N HIS A 134 21.07 10.70 15.69
CA HIS A 134 22.37 10.12 15.95
C HIS A 134 22.80 9.15 14.84
N HIS A 135 24.06 9.25 14.41
CA HIS A 135 24.78 8.25 13.63
C HIS A 135 25.99 7.80 14.44
N ILE A 136 25.95 6.57 14.93
CA ILE A 136 26.94 6.09 15.89
C ILE A 136 27.71 4.95 15.22
N VAL A 137 29.03 5.09 15.16
CA VAL A 137 29.98 4.11 14.62
C VAL A 137 30.86 3.60 15.74
N ARG A 138 30.82 2.28 15.97
CA ARG A 138 31.59 1.62 17.01
C ARG A 138 32.83 0.94 16.43
N THR A 139 33.93 0.94 17.17
CA THR A 139 35.20 0.27 16.82
C THR A 139 34.94 -1.18 16.42
N GLY A 140 35.45 -1.58 15.25
CA GLY A 140 35.41 -2.96 14.77
C GLY A 140 34.04 -3.53 14.43
N GLU A 141 32.97 -2.76 14.49
CA GLU A 141 31.63 -3.21 14.07
C GLU A 141 31.35 -2.88 12.59
N ALA A 142 30.72 -3.81 11.92
CA ALA A 142 30.34 -3.67 10.51
C ALA A 142 28.97 -3.04 10.36
N GLY A 143 28.83 -1.75 10.71
CA GLY A 143 27.54 -1.05 10.59
C GLY A 143 27.46 0.24 11.35
N VAL A 144 26.25 0.82 11.35
CA VAL A 144 25.94 2.13 11.96
C VAL A 144 24.71 2.00 12.86
N HIS A 145 24.81 2.46 14.11
CA HIS A 145 23.65 2.57 14.98
C HIS A 145 22.97 3.92 14.78
N LEU A 146 21.64 3.92 14.78
CA LEU A 146 20.79 5.08 14.53
C LEU A 146 19.82 5.27 15.67
N ALA A 147 19.67 6.49 16.16
CA ALA A 147 18.67 6.85 17.16
C ALA A 147 18.08 8.23 16.89
N TYR A 148 16.85 8.43 17.34
CA TYR A 148 16.12 9.71 17.21
C TYR A 148 15.42 10.02 18.52
N SER A 149 15.62 11.23 19.03
CA SER A 149 14.97 11.71 20.24
C SER A 149 14.16 12.96 19.93
N TYR A 150 12.89 12.92 20.31
CA TYR A 150 11.95 14.05 20.21
C TYR A 150 11.68 14.62 21.59
N ASP A 151 11.60 15.95 21.66
CA ASP A 151 11.21 16.68 22.87
C ASP A 151 10.29 17.84 22.51
N HIS A 152 9.02 17.75 22.92
CA HIS A 152 7.99 18.75 22.73
C HIS A 152 7.59 19.34 24.08
N PRO A 153 8.05 20.53 24.42
CA PRO A 153 7.61 21.24 25.62
C PRO A 153 6.13 21.63 25.56
N ALA A 154 5.43 21.59 26.69
CA ALA A 154 4.03 22.00 26.79
C ALA A 154 3.75 23.46 26.37
N ALA A 155 4.77 24.31 26.30
CA ALA A 155 4.63 25.69 25.85
C ALA A 155 4.49 25.83 24.32
N PHE A 156 4.65 24.75 23.56
CA PHE A 156 4.59 24.78 22.10
C PHE A 156 3.18 24.44 21.60
N HIS A 157 2.86 24.85 20.35
CA HIS A 157 1.60 24.46 19.71
C HIS A 157 1.59 22.97 19.36
N GLY A 158 0.40 22.41 19.18
CA GLY A 158 0.23 21.00 18.79
C GLY A 158 0.74 20.72 17.37
N PHE A 159 1.00 19.45 17.11
CA PHE A 159 1.36 18.93 15.78
C PHE A 159 1.05 17.45 15.69
N ARG A 160 1.07 16.94 14.47
CA ARG A 160 1.01 15.50 14.24
C ARG A 160 2.17 15.04 13.34
N ILE A 161 2.54 13.78 13.49
CA ILE A 161 3.44 13.05 12.60
C ILE A 161 2.60 11.96 11.93
N ASP A 162 2.47 12.00 10.62
CA ASP A 162 1.79 10.95 9.85
C ASP A 162 2.74 9.81 9.48
N GLN A 163 4.03 10.13 9.35
CA GLN A 163 5.06 9.16 9.01
C GLN A 163 6.44 9.65 9.47
N HIS A 164 7.24 8.76 10.03
CA HIS A 164 8.67 8.95 10.08
C HIS A 164 9.43 7.66 9.81
N ARG A 165 10.51 7.75 9.03
CA ARG A 165 11.30 6.61 8.58
C ARG A 165 12.73 7.00 8.27
N TYR A 166 13.64 6.05 8.37
CA TYR A 166 14.95 6.15 7.74
C TYR A 166 14.94 5.37 6.44
N VAL A 167 15.41 5.99 5.36
CA VAL A 167 15.38 5.44 4.00
C VAL A 167 16.79 5.35 3.46
N PHE A 168 17.24 4.15 3.12
CA PHE A 168 18.54 3.89 2.53
C PHE A 168 18.36 3.53 1.06
N TYR A 169 18.69 4.47 0.18
CA TYR A 169 18.86 4.20 -1.23
C TYR A 169 20.23 3.59 -1.43
N THR A 170 20.29 2.38 -1.97
CA THR A 170 21.55 1.67 -2.15
C THR A 170 22.38 2.25 -3.28
N ALA A 171 23.66 1.93 -3.31
CA ALA A 171 24.56 2.34 -4.38
C ALA A 171 24.74 1.19 -5.39
N GLY A 172 24.56 1.50 -6.68
CA GLY A 172 24.76 0.55 -7.77
C GLY A 172 23.84 -0.70 -7.69
N ASP A 173 24.26 -1.76 -8.36
CA ASP A 173 23.51 -3.02 -8.52
C ASP A 173 23.97 -4.12 -7.53
N THR A 174 24.47 -3.75 -6.37
CA THR A 174 24.99 -4.70 -5.38
C THR A 174 23.90 -5.64 -4.88
N PHE A 175 22.70 -5.13 -4.65
CA PHE A 175 21.59 -5.89 -4.05
C PHE A 175 20.54 -6.25 -5.09
N THR A 176 20.16 -7.51 -5.10
CA THR A 176 19.20 -8.10 -6.07
C THR A 176 18.04 -8.81 -5.39
N HIS A 177 18.13 -9.05 -4.10
CA HIS A 177 17.17 -9.85 -3.34
C HIS A 177 16.77 -9.15 -2.05
N ALA A 178 15.53 -9.36 -1.66
CA ALA A 178 14.95 -8.96 -0.39
C ALA A 178 15.07 -10.10 0.62
N SER A 179 15.46 -9.80 1.85
CA SER A 179 15.36 -10.72 2.97
C SER A 179 14.26 -10.23 3.91
N VAL A 180 13.17 -10.97 3.96
CA VAL A 180 12.03 -10.74 4.85
C VAL A 180 12.03 -11.79 5.98
N PRO A 181 11.32 -11.60 7.09
CA PRO A 181 11.16 -12.62 8.12
C PRO A 181 10.66 -13.95 7.56
N ASP A 182 11.14 -15.08 8.11
CA ASP A 182 10.76 -16.42 7.65
C ASP A 182 9.28 -16.75 7.90
N ASP A 183 8.70 -16.12 8.88
CA ASP A 183 7.35 -16.32 9.37
C ASP A 183 6.35 -15.29 8.85
N VAL A 184 6.77 -14.42 7.93
CA VAL A 184 5.87 -13.46 7.30
C VAL A 184 4.68 -14.21 6.73
N ILE A 185 3.51 -13.97 7.31
CA ILE A 185 2.25 -14.58 6.91
C ILE A 185 2.35 -16.12 6.83
N GLY A 186 3.18 -16.72 7.69
CA GLY A 186 3.41 -18.15 7.71
C GLY A 186 4.12 -18.72 6.48
N THR A 187 4.83 -17.89 5.74
CA THR A 187 5.62 -18.30 4.57
C THR A 187 7.10 -18.40 4.94
N PRO A 188 7.71 -19.58 4.88
CA PRO A 188 9.16 -19.71 5.11
C PRO A 188 9.96 -18.89 4.12
N TRP A 189 11.08 -18.32 4.56
CA TRP A 189 11.97 -17.57 3.70
C TRP A 189 12.54 -18.44 2.55
N ARG A 190 12.42 -17.93 1.32
CA ARG A 190 12.88 -18.61 0.10
C ARG A 190 13.58 -17.61 -0.82
N GLU A 191 14.71 -18.00 -1.38
CA GLU A 191 15.46 -17.17 -2.32
C GLU A 191 14.64 -16.77 -3.54
N ALA A 192 13.92 -17.71 -4.15
CA ALA A 192 13.08 -17.43 -5.32
C ALA A 192 11.95 -16.41 -5.03
N ALA A 193 11.44 -16.40 -3.80
CA ALA A 193 10.45 -15.42 -3.37
C ALA A 193 11.07 -14.06 -3.01
N ALA A 194 12.37 -14.02 -2.76
CA ALA A 194 13.10 -12.83 -2.37
C ALA A 194 13.65 -12.02 -3.54
N GLN A 195 13.75 -12.59 -4.75
CA GLN A 195 14.25 -11.88 -5.92
C GLN A 195 13.34 -10.69 -6.24
N MET A 196 13.95 -9.52 -6.40
CA MET A 196 13.26 -8.30 -6.81
C MET A 196 13.34 -8.14 -8.33
N PRO A 197 12.36 -7.46 -8.97
CA PRO A 197 12.55 -7.00 -10.33
C PRO A 197 13.75 -6.02 -10.37
N THR A 198 14.43 -5.96 -11.49
CA THR A 198 15.55 -5.04 -11.66
C THR A 198 15.07 -3.60 -11.85
N ALA A 199 15.95 -2.63 -11.61
CA ALA A 199 15.67 -1.22 -11.91
C ALA A 199 15.35 -1.01 -13.40
N ASP A 200 16.04 -1.73 -14.30
CA ASP A 200 15.79 -1.69 -15.74
C ASP A 200 14.41 -2.25 -16.12
N GLU A 201 13.97 -3.35 -15.53
CA GLU A 201 12.61 -3.87 -15.73
C GLU A 201 11.55 -2.87 -15.28
N LEU A 202 11.72 -2.27 -14.09
CA LEU A 202 10.79 -1.24 -13.60
C LEU A 202 10.80 0.04 -14.43
N SER A 203 11.94 0.42 -15.01
CA SER A 203 12.01 1.59 -15.89
C SER A 203 11.24 1.44 -17.19
N ARG A 204 11.00 0.19 -17.62
CA ARG A 204 10.23 -0.16 -18.83
C ARG A 204 8.79 -0.55 -18.54
N ALA A 205 8.47 -0.84 -17.30
CA ALA A 205 7.14 -1.23 -16.86
C ALA A 205 6.25 0.02 -16.66
N PRO A 206 5.01 0.03 -17.15
CA PRO A 206 4.08 1.10 -16.85
C PRO A 206 3.74 1.09 -15.35
N MET A 207 3.71 2.29 -14.76
CA MET A 207 3.26 2.47 -13.39
C MET A 207 1.74 2.64 -13.39
N VAL A 208 1.03 1.59 -12.97
CA VAL A 208 -0.44 1.52 -13.00
C VAL A 208 -1.10 2.05 -11.73
N MET A 209 -0.33 2.26 -10.66
CA MET A 209 -0.75 2.87 -9.39
C MET A 209 0.49 3.32 -8.60
N ASP A 210 0.33 3.99 -7.47
CA ASP A 210 1.46 4.45 -6.63
C ASP A 210 2.49 3.33 -6.42
N ALA A 211 3.67 3.53 -7.02
CA ALA A 211 4.80 2.58 -7.01
C ALA A 211 4.39 1.11 -7.26
N THR A 212 3.40 0.90 -8.13
CA THR A 212 2.89 -0.38 -8.60
C THR A 212 3.08 -0.45 -10.11
N TYR A 213 3.75 -1.48 -10.56
CA TYR A 213 4.20 -1.64 -11.94
C TYR A 213 3.61 -2.90 -12.56
N ASP A 214 3.14 -2.81 -13.79
CA ASP A 214 2.76 -3.96 -14.61
C ASP A 214 4.01 -4.49 -15.34
N LEU A 215 4.44 -5.68 -14.99
CA LEU A 215 5.64 -6.31 -15.55
C LEU A 215 5.38 -7.11 -16.83
N GLU A 216 4.12 -7.14 -17.31
CA GLU A 216 3.79 -7.84 -18.55
C GLU A 216 4.61 -7.27 -19.71
N GLY A 217 5.17 -8.14 -20.55
CA GLY A 217 6.01 -7.75 -21.69
C GLY A 217 7.42 -7.26 -21.36
N THR A 218 7.77 -7.03 -20.09
CA THR A 218 9.13 -6.57 -19.71
C THR A 218 10.19 -7.68 -19.75
N GLY A 219 9.77 -8.95 -19.77
CA GLY A 219 10.64 -10.12 -19.65
C GLY A 219 11.12 -10.37 -18.22
N SER A 220 10.50 -9.76 -17.22
CA SER A 220 10.84 -9.95 -15.81
C SER A 220 10.62 -11.40 -15.36
N SER A 221 11.53 -11.89 -14.53
CA SER A 221 11.39 -13.16 -13.82
C SER A 221 10.65 -13.06 -12.50
N TYR A 222 10.14 -11.89 -12.14
CA TYR A 222 9.34 -11.69 -10.95
C TYR A 222 8.10 -12.59 -10.99
N PRO A 223 7.72 -13.28 -9.91
CA PRO A 223 6.74 -14.37 -9.97
C PRO A 223 5.29 -13.91 -10.17
N ARG A 224 5.03 -12.60 -10.22
CA ARG A 224 3.71 -12.03 -10.49
C ARG A 224 3.75 -10.99 -11.60
N ARG A 225 2.62 -10.79 -12.26
CA ARG A 225 2.45 -9.74 -13.26
C ARG A 225 2.70 -8.34 -12.66
N HIS A 226 2.13 -8.05 -11.49
CA HIS A 226 2.29 -6.75 -10.85
C HIS A 226 3.34 -6.81 -9.75
N TYR A 227 4.20 -5.80 -9.70
CA TYR A 227 5.11 -5.52 -8.61
C TYR A 227 4.73 -4.20 -7.94
N THR A 228 4.79 -4.15 -6.62
CA THR A 228 4.64 -2.91 -5.88
C THR A 228 5.58 -2.86 -4.69
N LYS A 229 5.93 -1.64 -4.26
CA LYS A 229 6.67 -1.43 -3.00
C LYS A 229 5.96 -2.03 -1.79
N TYR A 230 4.64 -2.19 -1.86
CA TYR A 230 3.81 -2.72 -0.78
C TYR A 230 3.85 -4.25 -0.65
N ASP A 231 4.43 -4.95 -1.61
CA ASP A 231 4.65 -6.40 -1.53
C ASP A 231 5.55 -6.84 -0.35
N TRP A 232 6.24 -5.87 0.26
CA TRP A 232 7.23 -6.10 1.31
C TRP A 232 6.75 -5.59 2.69
N ALA A 233 5.45 -5.51 2.91
CA ALA A 233 4.89 -5.22 4.22
C ALA A 233 4.91 -6.46 5.12
N VAL A 234 5.37 -6.29 6.36
CA VAL A 234 5.52 -7.39 7.34
C VAL A 234 4.90 -7.01 8.68
N TYR A 235 4.45 -8.02 9.46
CA TYR A 235 3.93 -7.80 10.80
C TYR A 235 5.04 -7.46 11.79
N MET A 236 4.77 -6.49 12.67
CA MET A 236 5.71 -6.08 13.70
C MET A 236 5.93 -7.14 14.78
N LYS A 237 4.97 -8.04 14.99
CA LYS A 237 5.01 -9.04 16.06
C LYS A 237 6.33 -9.80 16.11
N ASP A 238 6.81 -10.30 14.98
CA ASP A 238 8.00 -11.15 14.88
C ASP A 238 9.11 -10.49 14.04
N HIS A 239 9.01 -9.18 13.83
CA HIS A 239 9.87 -8.43 12.94
C HIS A 239 11.02 -7.75 13.68
N SER A 240 12.12 -8.44 13.83
CA SER A 240 13.36 -7.85 14.37
C SER A 240 14.49 -7.71 13.34
N LEU A 241 14.33 -8.29 12.16
CA LEU A 241 15.36 -8.30 11.11
C LEU A 241 14.77 -8.35 9.71
N HIS A 242 15.23 -7.46 8.85
CA HIS A 242 15.03 -7.52 7.40
C HIS A 242 16.24 -6.94 6.68
N GLY A 243 16.35 -7.11 5.38
CA GLY A 243 17.50 -6.58 4.65
C GLY A 243 17.49 -6.85 3.16
N LEU A 244 18.56 -6.42 2.54
CA LEU A 244 18.86 -6.62 1.12
C LEU A 244 20.13 -7.47 1.00
N TYR A 245 20.19 -8.35 0.01
CA TYR A 245 21.41 -9.09 -0.29
C TYR A 245 21.58 -9.31 -1.80
N GLY A 246 22.82 -9.55 -2.19
CA GLY A 246 23.20 -9.81 -3.59
C GLY A 246 24.71 -9.71 -3.76
N ASN A 247 25.23 -10.35 -4.79
CA ASN A 247 26.64 -10.26 -5.18
C ASN A 247 27.64 -10.48 -4.03
N GLY A 248 27.30 -11.37 -3.09
CA GLY A 248 28.14 -11.69 -1.92
C GLY A 248 28.08 -10.70 -0.76
N TYR A 249 27.19 -9.72 -0.79
CA TYR A 249 27.01 -8.72 0.26
C TYR A 249 25.58 -8.74 0.83
N GLY A 250 25.47 -8.35 2.09
CA GLY A 250 24.22 -8.14 2.79
C GLY A 250 24.18 -6.80 3.53
N MET A 251 23.02 -6.12 3.51
CA MET A 251 22.72 -4.93 4.29
C MET A 251 21.42 -5.15 5.05
N TRP A 252 21.46 -5.02 6.37
CA TRP A 252 20.43 -5.50 7.26
C TRP A 252 19.97 -4.39 8.22
N ALA A 253 18.67 -4.21 8.35
CA ALA A 253 18.08 -3.48 9.46
C ALA A 253 17.89 -4.46 10.63
N ALA A 254 18.80 -4.46 11.57
CA ALA A 254 18.68 -5.19 12.82
C ALA A 254 18.02 -4.28 13.87
N LEU A 255 16.87 -4.72 14.39
CA LEU A 255 16.01 -3.97 15.30
C LEU A 255 16.02 -4.61 16.68
N PRO A 256 17.04 -4.31 17.52
CA PRO A 256 17.18 -4.93 18.86
C PRO A 256 16.05 -4.56 19.81
N ASN A 257 15.31 -3.50 19.50
CA ASN A 257 14.24 -2.98 20.32
C ASN A 257 13.12 -2.40 19.46
N LEU A 258 11.92 -2.94 19.60
CA LEU A 258 10.69 -2.51 18.89
C LEU A 258 9.78 -1.63 19.78
N GLU A 259 10.17 -1.31 21.01
CA GLU A 259 9.28 -0.64 21.98
C GLU A 259 8.68 0.68 21.50
N ALA A 260 9.40 1.41 20.64
CA ALA A 260 8.97 2.70 20.11
C ALA A 260 8.10 2.60 18.86
N PHE A 261 7.99 1.42 18.22
CA PHE A 261 7.15 1.23 17.06
C PHE A 261 5.67 1.40 17.43
N THR A 262 4.91 2.06 16.58
CA THR A 262 3.52 2.43 16.85
C THR A 262 2.53 1.41 16.27
N GLY A 263 1.32 1.31 16.83
CA GLY A 263 0.25 0.46 16.30
C GLY A 263 0.25 -1.00 16.79
N GLY A 264 1.16 -1.37 17.72
CA GLY A 264 1.21 -2.68 18.35
C GLY A 264 1.68 -3.82 17.43
N PRO A 265 1.60 -5.09 17.91
CA PRO A 265 2.18 -6.24 17.21
C PRO A 265 1.54 -6.60 15.89
N VAL A 266 0.26 -6.29 15.68
CA VAL A 266 -0.49 -6.61 14.45
C VAL A 266 -0.34 -5.55 13.36
N ARG A 267 0.29 -4.42 13.64
CA ARG A 267 0.64 -3.46 12.61
C ARG A 267 1.58 -4.10 11.59
N GLN A 268 1.33 -3.84 10.32
CA GLN A 268 2.29 -4.13 9.25
C GLN A 268 3.22 -2.93 9.03
N ASP A 269 4.40 -3.20 8.49
CA ASP A 269 5.42 -2.20 8.22
C ASP A 269 6.05 -2.41 6.84
N LEU A 270 6.33 -1.32 6.14
CA LEU A 270 7.04 -1.34 4.88
C LEU A 270 8.54 -1.35 5.15
N ILE A 271 9.22 -2.42 4.76
CA ILE A 271 10.61 -2.67 5.17
C ILE A 271 11.65 -2.45 4.09
N LEU A 272 11.23 -2.59 2.84
CA LEU A 272 12.11 -2.39 1.68
C LEU A 272 11.29 -2.30 0.41
N HIS A 273 11.90 -1.85 -0.68
CA HIS A 273 11.32 -1.95 -2.02
C HIS A 273 12.36 -1.76 -3.12
N GLN A 274 12.01 -2.17 -4.33
CA GLN A 274 12.75 -1.84 -5.56
C GLN A 274 12.13 -0.60 -6.20
N THR A 275 12.96 0.24 -6.76
CA THR A 275 12.56 1.39 -7.59
C THR A 275 13.33 1.37 -8.91
N SER A 276 12.95 2.24 -9.86
CA SER A 276 13.74 2.46 -11.07
C SER A 276 15.15 2.98 -10.80
N ASP A 277 15.42 3.51 -9.61
CA ASP A 277 16.74 4.00 -9.17
C ASP A 277 17.52 2.97 -8.35
N GLY A 278 16.97 1.76 -8.15
CA GLY A 278 17.59 0.68 -7.38
C GLY A 278 16.84 0.31 -6.09
N PRO A 279 17.39 -0.67 -5.35
CA PRO A 279 16.80 -1.14 -4.11
C PRO A 279 16.87 -0.11 -2.98
N VAL A 280 15.85 -0.15 -2.12
CA VAL A 280 15.72 0.73 -0.95
C VAL A 280 15.46 -0.11 0.29
N LEU A 281 16.22 0.14 1.36
CA LEU A 281 16.00 -0.44 2.68
C LEU A 281 15.36 0.61 3.59
N LEU A 282 14.37 0.22 4.39
CA LEU A 282 13.60 1.11 5.26
C LEU A 282 13.67 0.67 6.72
N VAL A 283 13.67 1.64 7.63
CA VAL A 283 13.30 1.48 9.04
C VAL A 283 12.20 2.48 9.30
N GLU A 284 10.96 2.02 9.48
CA GLU A 284 9.75 2.85 9.57
C GLU A 284 9.05 2.67 10.93
N PRO A 285 9.55 3.29 12.02
CA PRO A 285 8.98 3.12 13.36
C PRO A 285 7.55 3.66 13.48
N HIS A 286 7.14 4.57 12.58
CA HIS A 286 5.80 5.11 12.55
C HIS A 286 5.33 5.39 11.13
N ALA A 287 4.15 4.87 10.78
CA ALA A 287 3.40 5.26 9.60
C ALA A 287 1.90 5.00 9.76
N THR A 288 1.10 5.89 9.19
CA THR A 288 -0.36 5.72 9.15
C THR A 288 -0.81 4.75 8.05
N HIS A 289 0.11 4.24 7.24
CA HIS A 289 -0.17 3.42 6.06
C HIS A 289 -0.82 2.07 6.37
N TYR A 290 -0.57 1.51 7.56
CA TYR A 290 -1.01 0.18 7.95
C TYR A 290 -1.76 0.17 9.28
N GLY A 291 -2.61 1.18 9.49
CA GLY A 291 -3.58 1.22 10.59
C GLY A 291 -3.11 1.87 11.87
N ALA A 292 -1.85 2.31 12.00
CA ALA A 292 -1.48 3.16 13.12
C ALA A 292 -2.11 4.56 12.96
N PRO A 293 -2.72 5.13 14.01
CA PRO A 293 -3.14 6.53 13.97
C PRO A 293 -1.92 7.46 13.93
N PRO A 294 -2.07 8.72 13.49
CA PRO A 294 -0.97 9.68 13.55
C PRO A 294 -0.48 9.89 14.99
N VAL A 295 0.81 10.13 15.16
CA VAL A 295 1.33 10.64 16.45
C VAL A 295 0.84 12.07 16.57
N ARG A 296 -0.16 12.32 17.40
CA ARG A 296 -0.73 13.65 17.63
C ARG A 296 -0.37 14.12 19.03
N VAL A 297 0.29 15.27 19.10
CA VAL A 297 0.65 15.95 20.34
C VAL A 297 -0.15 17.25 20.44
N GLU A 298 -0.97 17.36 21.47
CA GLU A 298 -1.86 18.50 21.65
C GLU A 298 -1.08 19.74 22.15
N ALA A 299 -1.61 20.92 21.87
CA ALA A 299 -1.10 22.14 22.47
C ALA A 299 -1.27 22.09 23.99
N GLY A 300 -0.21 22.43 24.72
CA GLY A 300 -0.18 22.30 26.19
C GLY A 300 0.27 20.93 26.71
N GLN A 301 0.49 19.97 25.86
CA GLN A 301 0.97 18.64 26.20
C GLN A 301 2.50 18.58 26.06
N ALA A 302 3.23 18.26 27.14
CA ALA A 302 4.63 17.87 27.01
C ALA A 302 4.75 16.43 26.50
N TRP A 303 5.67 16.21 25.57
CA TRP A 303 5.90 14.88 25.02
C TRP A 303 7.36 14.65 24.69
N GLN A 304 7.86 13.48 25.04
CA GLN A 304 9.19 13.01 24.72
C GLN A 304 9.13 11.57 24.26
N LYS A 305 9.84 11.24 23.16
CA LYS A 305 9.95 9.86 22.69
C LYS A 305 11.28 9.64 22.00
N THR A 306 11.87 8.48 22.25
CA THR A 306 13.11 8.05 21.60
C THR A 306 12.85 6.78 20.81
N TYR A 307 13.27 6.78 19.57
CA TYR A 307 13.19 5.67 18.61
C TYR A 307 14.59 5.10 18.40
N GLY A 308 14.74 3.79 18.57
CA GLY A 308 16.03 3.12 18.53
C GLY A 308 16.74 3.10 19.90
N PRO A 309 18.07 2.85 19.94
CA PRO A 309 18.94 2.66 18.77
C PRO A 309 18.59 1.43 17.93
N TYR A 310 18.72 1.58 16.60
CA TYR A 310 18.62 0.52 15.60
C TYR A 310 19.99 0.31 14.97
N PHE A 311 20.28 -0.88 14.46
CA PHE A 311 21.57 -1.18 13.88
C PHE A 311 21.47 -1.54 12.40
N VAL A 312 21.99 -0.70 11.53
CA VAL A 312 22.17 -1.00 10.12
C VAL A 312 23.48 -1.75 9.95
N TYR A 313 23.37 -3.06 9.83
CA TYR A 313 24.47 -4.00 9.80
C TYR A 313 24.82 -4.39 8.36
N VAL A 314 26.09 -4.56 8.04
CA VAL A 314 26.56 -5.05 6.75
C VAL A 314 27.45 -6.27 6.96
N ASN A 315 27.36 -7.23 6.04
CA ASN A 315 28.24 -8.40 6.04
C ASN A 315 28.48 -8.90 4.61
N GLN A 316 29.36 -9.89 4.46
CA GLN A 316 29.65 -10.53 3.18
C GLN A 316 29.71 -12.05 3.34
N GLY A 317 29.38 -12.76 2.26
CA GLY A 317 29.42 -14.21 2.22
C GLY A 317 28.75 -14.79 0.97
N ASP A 318 29.06 -16.05 0.66
CA ASP A 318 28.51 -16.75 -0.49
C ASP A 318 27.16 -17.42 -0.20
N ASP A 319 26.80 -17.61 1.09
CA ASP A 319 25.52 -18.17 1.53
C ASP A 319 24.62 -17.07 2.14
N PRO A 320 23.57 -16.62 1.44
CA PRO A 320 22.64 -15.62 1.94
C PRO A 320 21.97 -16.01 3.27
N ARG A 321 21.73 -17.30 3.49
CA ARG A 321 21.15 -17.81 4.74
C ARG A 321 22.13 -17.71 5.90
N ALA A 322 23.42 -17.94 5.64
CA ALA A 322 24.46 -17.74 6.65
C ALA A 322 24.62 -16.25 6.99
N MET A 323 24.60 -15.37 5.97
CA MET A 323 24.62 -13.91 6.19
C MET A 323 23.41 -13.45 7.02
N ARG A 324 22.21 -13.95 6.73
CA ARG A 324 21.00 -13.65 7.50
C ARG A 324 21.08 -14.15 8.94
N ARG A 325 21.55 -15.40 9.16
CA ARG A 325 21.76 -15.94 10.54
C ARG A 325 22.78 -15.12 11.34
N ASP A 326 23.78 -14.59 10.68
CA ASP A 326 24.76 -13.69 11.27
C ASP A 326 24.11 -12.36 11.68
N ALA A 327 23.37 -11.73 10.78
CA ALA A 327 22.63 -10.51 11.04
C ALA A 327 21.58 -10.68 12.17
N ALA A 328 20.92 -11.84 12.26
CA ALA A 328 19.96 -12.14 13.30
C ALA A 328 20.55 -12.09 14.73
N ARG A 329 21.84 -12.34 14.88
CA ARG A 329 22.52 -12.14 16.18
C ARG A 329 22.58 -10.67 16.58
N GLN A 330 22.65 -9.76 15.61
CA GLN A 330 22.70 -8.33 15.82
C GLN A 330 21.31 -7.73 16.17
N ALA A 331 20.23 -8.43 15.81
CA ALA A 331 18.88 -8.01 16.13
C ALA A 331 18.45 -8.35 17.59
N ARG A 332 19.30 -8.99 18.35
CA ARG A 332 19.00 -9.31 19.75
C ARG A 332 19.27 -8.11 20.67
N PHE A 333 18.37 -7.86 21.62
CA PHE A 333 18.54 -6.78 22.59
C PHE A 333 19.86 -6.87 23.36
N ASP A 334 20.20 -8.08 23.84
CA ASP A 334 21.41 -8.33 24.62
C ASP A 334 22.72 -8.13 23.85
N ALA A 335 22.70 -8.16 22.53
CA ALA A 335 23.88 -7.93 21.70
C ALA A 335 24.44 -6.51 21.85
N HIS A 336 23.56 -5.52 22.10
CA HIS A 336 23.96 -4.11 22.12
C HIS A 336 23.59 -3.37 23.41
N ALA A 337 22.81 -3.96 24.32
CA ALA A 337 22.27 -3.29 25.50
C ALA A 337 23.34 -2.58 26.35
N ALA A 338 24.43 -3.28 26.68
CA ALA A 338 25.54 -2.71 27.47
C ALA A 338 26.25 -1.55 26.73
N PHE A 339 26.27 -1.56 25.41
CA PHE A 339 26.78 -0.46 24.62
C PHE A 339 25.80 0.72 24.64
N TYR A 340 24.52 0.48 24.44
CA TYR A 340 23.49 1.52 24.44
C TYR A 340 23.37 2.22 25.80
N ASP A 341 23.57 1.51 26.89
CA ASP A 341 23.59 2.10 28.25
C ASP A 341 24.69 3.17 28.42
N ARG A 342 25.77 3.10 27.63
CA ARG A 342 26.89 4.06 27.67
C ARG A 342 26.78 5.19 26.68
N LEU A 343 25.92 5.04 25.64
CA LEU A 343 25.79 6.06 24.61
C LEU A 343 25.27 7.39 25.12
N GLY A 344 24.37 7.36 26.13
CA GLY A 344 23.75 8.57 26.67
C GLY A 344 22.76 9.21 25.67
N VAL A 345 22.16 8.40 24.78
CA VAL A 345 21.08 8.84 23.91
C VAL A 345 19.93 9.32 24.80
N GLU A 346 19.45 10.52 24.53
CA GLU A 346 18.39 11.15 25.31
C GLU A 346 17.11 10.29 25.27
N GLY A 347 16.54 10.04 26.45
CA GLY A 347 15.35 9.21 26.61
C GLY A 347 15.61 7.70 26.53
N TRP A 348 16.83 7.21 26.38
CA TRP A 348 17.12 5.78 26.52
C TRP A 348 16.93 5.34 27.97
N ALA A 349 16.16 4.28 28.21
CA ALA A 349 16.06 3.67 29.53
C ALA A 349 17.16 2.62 29.71
N PRO A 350 18.12 2.81 30.64
CA PRO A 350 19.21 1.86 30.89
C PRO A 350 18.68 0.45 31.21
N THR A 351 19.45 -0.56 30.85
CA THR A 351 19.10 -1.98 31.06
C THR A 351 18.77 -2.27 32.52
N ALA A 352 19.53 -1.67 33.47
CA ALA A 352 19.32 -1.86 34.91
C ALA A 352 17.98 -1.30 35.43
N GLN A 353 17.34 -0.41 34.68
CA GLN A 353 16.01 0.14 34.98
C GLN A 353 14.88 -0.65 34.36
N ARG A 354 15.17 -1.50 33.40
CA ARG A 354 14.17 -2.29 32.68
C ARG A 354 13.71 -3.47 33.50
N SER A 355 12.43 -3.76 33.40
CA SER A 355 11.75 -4.77 34.21
C SER A 355 11.27 -5.93 33.33
N ARG A 356 10.94 -7.02 33.98
CA ARG A 356 10.27 -8.16 33.41
C ARG A 356 8.85 -8.25 33.97
N VAL A 357 7.85 -8.46 33.10
CA VAL A 357 6.44 -8.64 33.49
C VAL A 357 6.00 -10.02 33.08
N ARG A 358 5.51 -10.80 34.04
CA ARG A 358 5.07 -12.18 33.84
C ARG A 358 3.65 -12.40 34.32
N GLY A 359 2.95 -13.34 33.66
CA GLY A 359 1.61 -13.71 34.06
C GLY A 359 1.21 -15.04 33.48
N LYS A 360 0.01 -15.47 33.86
CA LYS A 360 -0.64 -16.67 33.34
C LYS A 360 -2.09 -16.39 32.97
N ALA A 361 -2.41 -16.37 31.69
CA ALA A 361 -3.79 -16.36 31.22
C ALA A 361 -4.42 -17.75 31.33
N GLN A 362 -5.70 -17.78 31.58
CA GLN A 362 -6.48 -19.04 31.61
C GLN A 362 -7.89 -18.78 31.14
N ILE A 363 -8.35 -19.60 30.20
CA ILE A 363 -9.75 -19.66 29.73
C ILE A 363 -10.34 -20.96 30.15
N PRO A 364 -11.47 -20.98 30.90
CA PRO A 364 -12.16 -22.22 31.27
C PRO A 364 -12.56 -23.03 30.03
N GLY A 365 -12.17 -24.29 29.99
CA GLY A 365 -12.48 -25.19 28.87
C GLY A 365 -11.53 -25.07 27.66
N VAL A 366 -10.58 -24.14 27.65
CA VAL A 366 -9.54 -24.03 26.60
C VAL A 366 -8.20 -24.43 27.21
N PRO A 367 -7.69 -25.62 26.88
CA PRO A 367 -6.49 -26.15 27.53
C PRO A 367 -5.18 -25.61 26.93
N ASN A 368 -5.22 -25.06 25.69
CA ASN A 368 -4.07 -24.56 24.96
C ASN A 368 -4.31 -23.12 24.51
N LEU A 369 -3.42 -22.20 24.91
CA LEU A 369 -3.47 -20.78 24.54
C LEU A 369 -2.30 -20.35 23.63
N ALA A 370 -1.58 -21.31 23.05
CA ALA A 370 -0.58 -20.99 22.02
C ALA A 370 -1.23 -20.22 20.87
N GLY A 371 -0.58 -19.16 20.43
CA GLY A 371 -1.12 -18.20 19.44
C GLY A 371 -1.75 -16.94 20.07
N ALA A 372 -2.06 -16.98 21.38
CA ALA A 372 -2.43 -15.76 22.10
C ALA A 372 -1.21 -14.88 22.36
N VAL A 373 -1.44 -13.57 22.45
CA VAL A 373 -0.42 -12.54 22.63
C VAL A 373 -0.76 -11.65 23.82
N ALA A 374 0.22 -11.41 24.68
CA ALA A 374 0.13 -10.45 25.76
C ALA A 374 0.86 -9.15 25.35
N VAL A 375 0.17 -8.01 25.44
CA VAL A 375 0.68 -6.69 25.03
C VAL A 375 0.60 -5.70 26.18
N LEU A 376 1.71 -5.08 26.52
CA LEU A 376 1.72 -3.87 27.35
C LEU A 376 1.76 -2.64 26.44
N SER A 377 0.86 -1.70 26.63
CA SER A 377 0.70 -0.51 25.80
C SER A 377 0.43 0.73 26.67
N ASP A 378 0.26 1.89 26.05
CA ASP A 378 -0.13 3.12 26.76
C ASP A 378 -1.36 2.86 27.64
N ASN A 379 -1.28 3.32 28.90
CA ASN A 379 -2.32 3.05 29.87
C ASN A 379 -3.68 3.60 29.43
N ARG A 380 -4.72 2.78 29.53
CA ARG A 380 -6.11 3.11 29.14
C ARG A 380 -6.30 3.46 27.65
N VAL A 381 -5.34 3.08 26.83
CA VAL A 381 -5.40 3.23 25.38
C VAL A 381 -5.48 1.86 24.75
N GLU A 382 -6.33 1.68 23.73
CA GLU A 382 -6.35 0.44 22.93
C GLU A 382 -4.96 0.24 22.29
N MET A 383 -4.44 -1.00 22.29
CA MET A 383 -3.05 -1.29 21.95
C MET A 383 -2.62 -0.80 20.56
N GLN A 384 -3.53 -0.88 19.57
CA GLN A 384 -3.24 -0.43 18.21
C GLN A 384 -3.22 1.10 18.08
N ARG A 385 -3.74 1.82 19.08
CA ARG A 385 -3.70 3.29 19.19
C ARG A 385 -2.52 3.83 20.00
N THR A 386 -1.66 2.97 20.48
CA THR A 386 -0.43 3.38 21.20
C THR A 386 0.55 4.01 20.22
N VAL A 387 0.69 5.34 20.27
CA VAL A 387 1.60 6.11 19.41
C VAL A 387 2.48 7.08 20.20
N LEU A 388 2.00 7.58 21.33
CA LEU A 388 2.73 8.57 22.13
C LEU A 388 3.78 7.93 23.04
N GLY A 389 3.50 6.74 23.58
CA GLY A 389 4.41 6.02 24.46
C GLY A 389 5.08 4.82 23.80
N TYR A 390 5.22 3.76 24.58
CA TYR A 390 5.93 2.55 24.22
C TYR A 390 5.03 1.32 24.36
N SER A 391 5.28 0.29 23.53
CA SER A 391 4.56 -0.97 23.62
C SER A 391 5.51 -2.17 23.63
N TYR A 392 5.10 -3.22 24.32
CA TYR A 392 5.87 -4.46 24.48
C TYR A 392 4.93 -5.64 24.35
N TRP A 393 5.40 -6.77 23.81
CA TRP A 393 4.59 -7.95 23.68
C TRP A 393 5.39 -9.23 23.78
N SER A 394 4.69 -10.31 24.06
CA SER A 394 5.23 -11.67 23.95
C SER A 394 4.11 -12.63 23.60
N ASP A 395 4.49 -13.76 22.99
CA ASP A 395 3.59 -14.90 22.83
C ASP A 395 3.25 -15.50 24.18
N ILE A 396 2.07 -16.12 24.23
CA ILE A 396 1.60 -16.94 25.34
C ILE A 396 1.86 -18.39 24.98
N ASP A 397 2.45 -19.15 25.91
CA ASP A 397 2.71 -20.57 25.71
C ASP A 397 1.43 -21.43 25.80
N GLU A 398 1.55 -22.73 25.46
CA GLU A 398 0.43 -23.68 25.55
C GLU A 398 -0.21 -23.72 26.94
N GLY A 399 0.57 -23.49 28.01
CA GLY A 399 0.12 -23.47 29.39
C GLY A 399 -0.49 -22.14 29.84
N GLY A 400 -0.57 -21.15 28.94
CA GLY A 400 -1.08 -19.82 29.19
C GLY A 400 -0.07 -18.85 29.81
N GLN A 401 1.22 -19.20 29.92
CA GLN A 401 2.23 -18.34 30.53
C GLN A 401 2.83 -17.38 29.49
N PHE A 402 3.15 -16.17 29.95
CA PHE A 402 3.90 -15.18 29.17
C PHE A 402 4.95 -14.48 30.02
N ALA A 403 5.96 -13.92 29.32
CA ALA A 403 6.97 -13.08 29.91
C ALA A 403 7.37 -11.98 28.92
N ILE A 404 7.12 -10.73 29.31
CA ILE A 404 7.49 -9.55 28.55
C ILE A 404 8.75 -8.97 29.21
N ASP A 405 9.86 -8.99 28.48
CA ASP A 405 11.16 -8.55 28.98
C ASP A 405 11.46 -7.10 28.58
N ASN A 406 12.44 -6.50 29.21
CA ASN A 406 13.00 -5.18 28.90
C ASN A 406 12.01 -4.01 28.94
N VAL A 407 10.96 -4.12 29.76
CA VAL A 407 9.92 -3.09 29.91
C VAL A 407 10.47 -1.89 30.68
N ARG A 408 10.29 -0.68 30.15
CA ARG A 408 10.59 0.59 30.85
C ARG A 408 9.72 0.76 32.08
N PRO A 409 10.20 1.46 33.14
CA PRO A 409 9.32 1.90 34.21
C PRO A 409 8.17 2.76 33.67
N GLY A 410 6.96 2.51 34.13
CA GLY A 410 5.76 3.23 33.67
C GLY A 410 4.47 2.61 34.17
N THR A 411 3.36 3.18 33.74
CA THR A 411 2.02 2.64 33.98
C THR A 411 1.44 2.22 32.62
N TYR A 412 0.97 0.99 32.53
CA TYR A 412 0.57 0.35 31.26
C TYR A 412 -0.82 -0.23 31.34
N ARG A 413 -1.42 -0.41 30.15
CA ARG A 413 -2.51 -1.35 29.93
C ARG A 413 -1.92 -2.69 29.50
N LEU A 414 -2.34 -3.79 30.12
CA LEU A 414 -2.15 -5.14 29.57
C LEU A 414 -3.38 -5.52 28.75
N THR A 415 -3.17 -5.89 27.51
CA THR A 415 -4.18 -6.52 26.65
C THR A 415 -3.73 -7.93 26.31
N ILE A 416 -4.62 -8.93 26.45
CA ILE A 416 -4.39 -10.28 25.96
C ILE A 416 -5.47 -10.57 24.92
N TYR A 417 -5.06 -10.97 23.74
CA TYR A 417 -5.93 -11.45 22.67
C TYR A 417 -5.39 -12.77 22.13
N GLY A 418 -6.22 -13.58 21.48
CA GLY A 418 -5.78 -14.91 21.08
C GLY A 418 -6.43 -15.42 19.82
N ASP A 419 -5.74 -16.34 19.16
CA ASP A 419 -6.22 -17.03 17.98
C ASP A 419 -7.42 -17.92 18.35
N GLY A 420 -8.55 -17.69 17.68
CA GLY A 420 -9.79 -18.44 17.93
C GLY A 420 -10.61 -18.01 19.15
N VAL A 421 -10.19 -16.98 19.90
CA VAL A 421 -10.89 -16.49 21.09
C VAL A 421 -11.51 -15.12 20.86
N TRP A 422 -12.83 -15.04 20.93
CA TRP A 422 -13.56 -13.78 20.82
C TRP A 422 -13.36 -12.89 22.05
N GLY A 423 -13.15 -11.60 21.78
CA GLY A 423 -12.89 -10.60 22.79
C GLY A 423 -11.43 -10.55 23.20
N GLU A 424 -11.17 -9.82 24.25
CA GLU A 424 -9.84 -9.61 24.81
C GLU A 424 -9.92 -9.55 26.34
N TYR A 425 -8.78 -9.82 26.98
CA TYR A 425 -8.63 -9.59 28.41
C TYR A 425 -7.82 -8.33 28.64
N VAL A 426 -8.35 -7.38 29.40
CA VAL A 426 -7.73 -6.07 29.64
C VAL A 426 -7.55 -5.80 31.12
N ILE A 427 -6.36 -5.31 31.48
CA ILE A 427 -6.07 -4.73 32.80
C ILE A 427 -5.42 -3.36 32.60
N ASP A 428 -6.03 -2.32 33.17
CA ASP A 428 -5.44 -0.99 33.25
C ASP A 428 -4.57 -0.81 34.50
N ASP A 429 -3.79 0.26 34.52
CA ASP A 429 -3.00 0.71 35.67
C ASP A 429 -1.93 -0.30 36.13
N VAL A 430 -1.38 -1.11 35.22
CA VAL A 430 -0.29 -2.02 35.53
C VAL A 430 0.97 -1.21 35.81
N GLN A 431 1.39 -1.21 37.08
CA GLN A 431 2.57 -0.46 37.56
C GLN A 431 3.86 -1.25 37.30
N VAL A 432 4.77 -0.70 36.53
CA VAL A 432 6.10 -1.25 36.28
C VAL A 432 7.15 -0.34 36.87
N GLY A 433 7.72 -0.76 37.99
CA GLY A 433 8.84 -0.06 38.62
C GLY A 433 10.18 -0.37 37.95
N ALA A 434 11.27 0.29 38.35
CA ALA A 434 12.59 0.07 37.78
C ALA A 434 13.24 -1.23 38.28
N GLY A 435 13.79 -2.04 37.33
CA GLY A 435 14.60 -3.22 37.62
C GLY A 435 13.86 -4.36 38.35
N GLN A 436 12.55 -4.49 38.14
CA GLN A 436 11.71 -5.42 38.87
C GLN A 436 11.37 -6.67 38.04
N ASP A 437 11.08 -7.76 38.74
CA ASP A 437 10.41 -8.94 38.16
C ASP A 437 8.96 -8.98 38.68
N ILE A 438 8.00 -8.54 37.86
CA ILE A 438 6.62 -8.31 38.23
C ILE A 438 5.80 -9.53 37.89
N GLN A 439 5.08 -10.04 38.88
CA GLN A 439 4.21 -11.21 38.77
C GLN A 439 2.76 -10.75 38.81
N LEU A 440 2.07 -10.76 37.67
CA LEU A 440 0.65 -10.42 37.58
C LEU A 440 -0.27 -11.56 38.08
N GLY A 441 0.32 -12.74 38.30
CA GLY A 441 -0.41 -13.91 38.77
C GLY A 441 -1.26 -14.57 37.69
N ARG A 442 -2.38 -15.14 38.13
CA ARG A 442 -3.33 -15.85 37.25
C ARG A 442 -4.46 -14.94 36.83
N MET A 443 -4.70 -14.86 35.54
CA MET A 443 -5.75 -14.06 34.93
C MET A 443 -6.80 -14.98 34.31
N LEU A 444 -8.02 -14.91 34.84
CA LEU A 444 -9.14 -15.67 34.31
C LEU A 444 -9.82 -14.86 33.23
N TRP A 445 -9.67 -15.29 31.97
CA TRP A 445 -10.27 -14.67 30.80
C TRP A 445 -11.56 -15.42 30.42
N THR A 446 -12.67 -14.71 30.36
CA THR A 446 -13.92 -15.21 29.85
C THR A 446 -14.12 -14.69 28.43
N PRO A 447 -14.13 -15.56 27.41
CA PRO A 447 -14.42 -15.15 26.05
C PRO A 447 -15.82 -14.52 25.93
N GLU A 448 -15.96 -13.61 24.99
CA GLU A 448 -17.26 -13.06 24.68
C GLU A 448 -18.14 -14.09 23.98
N SER A 449 -19.38 -14.17 24.39
CA SER A 449 -20.38 -15.09 23.80
C SER A 449 -21.80 -14.56 23.98
N HIS A 450 -22.59 -14.69 22.92
CA HIS A 450 -24.00 -14.32 22.86
C HIS A 450 -24.95 -15.54 22.86
N GLY A 451 -24.41 -16.74 23.05
CA GLY A 451 -25.22 -17.96 23.09
C GLY A 451 -24.52 -19.18 22.49
N ARG A 452 -25.31 -20.11 21.97
CA ARG A 452 -24.80 -21.29 21.27
C ARG A 452 -24.30 -20.88 19.87
N SER A 453 -23.06 -21.17 19.56
CA SER A 453 -22.50 -20.94 18.23
C SER A 453 -23.19 -21.82 17.18
N VAL A 454 -23.62 -21.21 16.10
CA VAL A 454 -24.13 -21.87 14.90
C VAL A 454 -22.99 -22.15 13.95
N PHE A 455 -22.22 -21.11 13.63
CA PHE A 455 -20.98 -21.21 12.84
C PHE A 455 -19.98 -20.12 13.21
N GLN A 456 -18.74 -20.33 12.81
CA GLN A 456 -17.69 -19.33 12.76
C GLN A 456 -16.90 -19.49 11.46
N VAL A 457 -16.73 -18.40 10.74
CA VAL A 457 -15.83 -18.27 9.57
C VAL A 457 -14.62 -17.48 10.01
N GLY A 458 -13.41 -17.98 9.73
CA GLY A 458 -12.16 -17.38 10.18
C GLY A 458 -11.91 -17.55 11.68
N SER A 459 -10.81 -16.95 12.15
CA SER A 459 -10.31 -17.08 13.51
C SER A 459 -10.04 -15.70 14.09
N PRO A 460 -10.68 -15.28 15.19
CA PRO A 460 -10.48 -13.95 15.75
C PRO A 460 -9.04 -13.80 16.27
N ASN A 461 -8.15 -13.36 15.39
CA ASN A 461 -6.72 -13.18 15.62
C ASN A 461 -6.20 -11.80 15.17
N ARG A 462 -7.10 -10.92 14.73
CA ARG A 462 -6.84 -9.56 14.22
C ARG A 462 -6.10 -9.52 12.88
N THR A 463 -6.13 -10.62 12.15
CA THR A 463 -5.55 -10.72 10.80
C THR A 463 -6.50 -11.45 9.86
N SER A 464 -6.27 -11.33 8.55
CA SER A 464 -6.98 -12.10 7.52
C SER A 464 -6.07 -13.13 6.83
N VAL A 465 -4.99 -13.53 7.49
CA VAL A 465 -3.95 -14.37 6.88
C VAL A 465 -4.39 -15.79 6.57
N GLU A 466 -5.44 -16.31 7.23
CA GLU A 466 -5.95 -17.64 7.00
C GLU A 466 -6.74 -17.79 5.70
N TYR A 467 -7.26 -16.67 5.16
CA TYR A 467 -8.02 -16.69 3.92
C TYR A 467 -7.11 -16.82 2.68
N ARG A 468 -7.72 -17.12 1.53
CA ARG A 468 -6.99 -17.25 0.26
C ARG A 468 -6.16 -16.00 0.00
N ASN A 469 -4.95 -16.18 -0.46
CA ASN A 469 -3.94 -15.16 -0.71
C ASN A 469 -3.38 -14.45 0.55
N GLY A 470 -3.96 -14.63 1.75
CA GLY A 470 -3.54 -13.93 2.97
C GLY A 470 -2.16 -14.33 3.50
N ARG A 471 -1.67 -15.54 3.16
CA ARG A 471 -0.35 -16.04 3.56
C ARG A 471 0.78 -15.70 2.58
N ASP A 472 0.46 -15.00 1.52
CA ASP A 472 1.43 -14.55 0.55
C ASP A 472 1.83 -13.11 0.89
N PHE A 473 3.10 -12.87 1.19
CA PHE A 473 3.56 -11.53 1.53
C PHE A 473 3.56 -10.56 0.33
N ARG A 474 3.41 -11.08 -0.91
CA ARG A 474 3.25 -10.30 -2.14
C ARG A 474 1.79 -10.16 -2.52
N GLN A 475 1.01 -9.53 -1.67
CA GLN A 475 -0.45 -9.49 -1.78
C GLN A 475 -0.97 -8.36 -2.64
N TYR A 476 -0.22 -7.26 -2.70
CA TYR A 476 -0.65 -6.08 -3.42
C TYR A 476 -0.72 -6.34 -4.93
N GLY A 477 -1.68 -5.69 -5.60
CA GLY A 477 -1.97 -5.96 -7.01
C GLY A 477 -2.93 -7.13 -7.25
N LEU A 478 -3.19 -7.98 -6.23
CA LEU A 478 -4.18 -9.06 -6.33
C LEU A 478 -5.60 -8.54 -6.61
N TYR A 479 -5.90 -7.30 -6.21
CA TYR A 479 -7.17 -6.67 -6.55
C TYR A 479 -7.38 -6.61 -8.08
N LYS A 480 -6.33 -6.59 -8.88
CA LYS A 480 -6.39 -6.63 -10.34
C LYS A 480 -6.74 -8.00 -10.92
N THR A 481 -6.43 -9.07 -10.19
CA THR A 481 -6.66 -10.46 -10.62
C THR A 481 -7.67 -11.19 -9.73
N PHE A 482 -8.26 -10.52 -8.75
CA PHE A 482 -9.21 -11.10 -7.81
C PHE A 482 -10.40 -11.78 -8.50
N HIS A 483 -10.91 -11.17 -9.57
CA HIS A 483 -12.01 -11.72 -10.36
C HIS A 483 -11.67 -13.07 -11.03
N GLU A 484 -10.40 -13.36 -11.28
CA GLU A 484 -9.94 -14.64 -11.83
C GLU A 484 -10.08 -15.75 -10.77
N ASP A 485 -9.85 -15.42 -9.50
CA ASP A 485 -9.98 -16.34 -8.38
C ASP A 485 -11.43 -16.54 -7.93
N PHE A 486 -12.27 -15.51 -8.06
CA PHE A 486 -13.65 -15.47 -7.56
C PHE A 486 -14.64 -14.92 -8.62
N PRO A 487 -14.80 -15.57 -9.78
CA PRO A 487 -15.61 -15.05 -10.88
C PRO A 487 -17.09 -14.90 -10.52
N GLU A 488 -17.60 -15.73 -9.60
CA GLU A 488 -18.99 -15.73 -9.12
C GLU A 488 -19.15 -15.11 -7.72
N GLY A 489 -18.12 -14.36 -7.25
CA GLY A 489 -18.04 -13.88 -5.88
C GLY A 489 -17.62 -14.96 -4.88
N ALA A 490 -17.30 -14.56 -3.66
CA ALA A 490 -16.84 -15.48 -2.61
C ALA A 490 -18.03 -16.07 -1.86
N THR A 491 -18.13 -17.42 -1.80
CA THR A 491 -19.20 -18.13 -1.07
C THR A 491 -18.58 -19.13 -0.09
N TYR A 492 -18.98 -19.03 1.18
CA TYR A 492 -18.62 -19.96 2.24
C TYR A 492 -19.82 -20.84 2.60
N ILE A 493 -19.68 -22.14 2.46
CA ILE A 493 -20.72 -23.12 2.85
C ILE A 493 -20.30 -23.75 4.17
N VAL A 494 -21.06 -23.50 5.22
CA VAL A 494 -20.76 -23.99 6.57
C VAL A 494 -20.74 -25.52 6.60
N GLY A 495 -19.66 -26.09 7.11
CA GLY A 495 -19.45 -27.55 7.17
C GLY A 495 -18.81 -28.16 5.92
N GLU A 496 -18.68 -27.39 4.82
CA GLU A 496 -18.06 -27.85 3.57
C GLU A 496 -16.85 -27.03 3.17
N SER A 497 -16.93 -25.71 3.28
CA SER A 497 -15.87 -24.77 2.88
C SER A 497 -14.75 -24.68 3.92
N THR A 498 -13.59 -24.27 3.45
CA THR A 498 -12.47 -23.80 4.30
C THR A 498 -12.28 -22.31 4.10
N GLU A 499 -11.42 -21.68 4.89
CA GLU A 499 -11.10 -20.27 4.83
C GLU A 499 -10.64 -19.84 3.41
N ALA A 500 -10.11 -20.75 2.60
CA ALA A 500 -9.74 -20.50 1.20
C ALA A 500 -10.93 -20.20 0.26
N ALA A 501 -12.17 -20.37 0.72
CA ALA A 501 -13.37 -19.95 -0.01
C ALA A 501 -13.58 -18.42 0.00
N TRP A 502 -12.89 -17.71 0.87
CA TRP A 502 -12.84 -16.26 0.91
C TRP A 502 -11.44 -15.76 0.57
N ASN A 503 -11.35 -14.55 0.02
CA ASN A 503 -10.08 -13.85 -0.13
C ASN A 503 -9.71 -13.11 1.17
N TYR A 504 -8.46 -12.72 1.34
CA TYR A 504 -8.00 -11.97 2.51
C TYR A 504 -8.54 -10.53 2.58
N ILE A 505 -8.97 -9.96 1.44
CA ILE A 505 -9.60 -8.64 1.34
C ILE A 505 -10.81 -8.73 0.43
N GLN A 506 -11.92 -8.13 0.84
CA GLN A 506 -13.03 -7.77 -0.04
C GLN A 506 -12.80 -6.36 -0.56
N TYR A 507 -12.79 -6.20 -1.86
CA TYR A 507 -12.71 -4.90 -2.53
C TYR A 507 -14.12 -4.45 -2.91
N GLN A 508 -14.45 -3.19 -2.69
CA GLN A 508 -15.71 -2.63 -3.21
C GLN A 508 -15.72 -2.63 -4.73
N ARG A 509 -14.59 -2.25 -5.30
CA ARG A 509 -14.31 -2.36 -6.71
C ARG A 509 -13.45 -3.59 -6.95
N ALA A 510 -14.01 -4.55 -7.55
CA ALA A 510 -13.22 -5.37 -8.40
C ALA A 510 -12.59 -4.46 -9.46
N TYR A 511 -11.34 -4.71 -9.70
CA TYR A 511 -10.57 -4.02 -10.70
C TYR A 511 -11.42 -3.63 -11.91
N LEU A 512 -11.49 -2.34 -12.19
CA LEU A 512 -11.91 -1.85 -13.49
C LEU A 512 -10.99 -2.49 -14.52
N VAL A 513 -11.57 -3.20 -15.44
CA VAL A 513 -10.85 -3.53 -16.67
C VAL A 513 -10.61 -2.19 -17.36
N GLU A 514 -9.39 -1.70 -17.29
CA GLU A 514 -9.00 -0.51 -18.04
C GLU A 514 -9.24 -0.82 -19.52
N ALA A 515 -9.97 0.04 -20.19
CA ALA A 515 -10.13 -0.10 -21.62
C ALA A 515 -8.74 0.02 -22.28
N PRO A 516 -8.33 -0.94 -23.11
CA PRO A 516 -7.13 -0.79 -23.90
C PRO A 516 -7.13 0.56 -24.60
N GLU A 517 -5.99 1.21 -24.74
CA GLU A 517 -5.94 2.36 -25.64
C GLU A 517 -5.93 1.85 -27.09
N GLY A 518 -7.01 2.09 -27.77
CA GLY A 518 -7.16 1.81 -29.18
C GLY A 518 -7.64 3.04 -29.94
N THR A 519 -7.16 3.25 -31.15
CA THR A 519 -7.60 4.32 -32.03
C THR A 519 -8.43 3.77 -33.19
N VAL A 520 -9.50 4.49 -33.51
CA VAL A 520 -10.31 4.28 -34.72
C VAL A 520 -9.90 5.31 -35.75
N VAL A 521 -9.24 4.87 -36.81
CA VAL A 521 -8.87 5.75 -37.93
C VAL A 521 -9.57 5.22 -39.20
N PRO A 522 -10.58 5.92 -39.69
CA PRO A 522 -11.29 5.48 -40.93
C PRO A 522 -10.34 5.58 -42.12
N GLU A 523 -10.60 4.74 -43.14
CA GLU A 523 -9.83 4.77 -44.39
C GLU A 523 -9.93 6.14 -45.12
N ASN A 524 -11.11 6.77 -45.06
CA ASN A 524 -11.31 8.13 -45.56
C ASN A 524 -11.12 9.13 -44.40
N THR A 525 -10.10 9.99 -44.50
CA THR A 525 -9.78 11.06 -43.55
C THR A 525 -10.14 12.47 -44.03
N GLU A 526 -10.91 12.60 -45.14
CA GLU A 526 -11.30 13.92 -45.62
C GLU A 526 -12.21 14.63 -44.61
N GLY A 527 -11.81 15.85 -44.24
CA GLY A 527 -12.48 16.63 -43.19
C GLY A 527 -12.13 16.26 -41.76
N ILE A 528 -11.08 15.44 -41.55
CA ILE A 528 -10.58 15.05 -40.21
C ILE A 528 -9.16 15.61 -40.02
N ARG A 529 -8.88 16.15 -38.83
CA ARG A 529 -7.53 16.52 -38.38
C ARG A 529 -7.36 16.04 -36.93
N LEU A 530 -6.38 15.19 -36.67
CA LEU A 530 -6.09 14.58 -35.37
C LEU A 530 -4.70 14.99 -34.92
N PHE A 531 -4.58 15.51 -33.71
CA PHE A 531 -3.32 16.03 -33.18
C PHE A 531 -2.99 15.39 -31.82
N ASP A 532 -1.79 14.83 -31.75
CA ASP A 532 -1.20 14.21 -30.56
C ASP A 532 -0.16 15.14 -29.95
N PHE A 533 -0.37 15.54 -28.70
CA PHE A 533 0.42 16.57 -28.00
C PHE A 533 1.40 15.93 -27.03
N GLY A 534 2.69 16.13 -27.26
CA GLY A 534 3.66 15.52 -26.34
C GLY A 534 5.10 15.98 -26.53
N SER A 535 5.99 15.07 -26.21
CA SER A 535 7.43 15.28 -26.38
C SER A 535 7.87 15.02 -27.81
N ALA A 536 8.92 15.70 -28.27
CA ALA A 536 9.40 15.51 -29.64
C ALA A 536 9.89 14.07 -29.95
N GLY A 537 10.23 13.29 -28.92
CA GLY A 537 10.75 11.92 -29.03
C GLY A 537 9.77 10.80 -28.65
N SER A 538 8.58 11.11 -28.10
CA SER A 538 7.59 10.12 -27.72
C SER A 538 6.92 9.47 -28.94
N PRO A 539 6.29 8.30 -28.84
CA PRO A 539 5.41 7.74 -29.87
C PRO A 539 4.32 8.72 -30.27
N VAL A 540 3.67 8.49 -31.39
CA VAL A 540 2.49 9.24 -31.86
C VAL A 540 1.39 8.25 -32.12
N ALA A 541 0.19 8.54 -31.65
CA ALA A 541 -0.97 7.72 -31.88
C ALA A 541 -1.22 7.53 -33.39
N GLN A 542 -1.66 6.33 -33.77
CA GLN A 542 -1.89 6.01 -35.16
C GLN A 542 -2.91 6.97 -35.78
N GLY A 543 -2.56 7.59 -36.90
CA GLY A 543 -3.40 8.54 -37.63
C GLY A 543 -3.37 9.96 -37.13
N TYR A 544 -2.60 10.27 -36.08
CA TYR A 544 -2.44 11.61 -35.51
C TYR A 544 -1.21 12.32 -36.02
N GLU A 545 -1.26 13.67 -36.07
CA GLU A 545 -0.15 14.56 -36.35
C GLU A 545 0.48 15.03 -35.03
N ARG A 546 1.81 14.97 -34.93
CA ARG A 546 2.53 15.38 -33.71
C ARG A 546 2.49 16.89 -33.48
N VAL A 547 2.11 17.29 -32.27
CA VAL A 547 2.32 18.65 -31.74
C VAL A 547 3.31 18.59 -30.58
N ALA A 548 4.60 18.73 -30.88
CA ALA A 548 5.63 18.78 -29.86
C ALA A 548 5.63 20.13 -29.13
N GLN A 549 6.25 20.19 -27.95
CA GLN A 549 6.39 21.41 -27.15
C GLN A 549 6.97 22.62 -27.89
N ASN A 550 7.63 22.42 -29.01
CA ASN A 550 8.28 23.43 -29.86
C ASN A 550 7.72 23.48 -31.28
N THR A 551 6.59 22.80 -31.55
CA THR A 551 5.87 22.94 -32.83
C THR A 551 5.20 24.31 -32.88
N LEU A 552 5.85 25.29 -33.41
CA LEU A 552 5.31 26.65 -33.50
C LEU A 552 4.40 26.83 -34.71
N TYR A 553 3.33 27.60 -34.53
CA TYR A 553 2.39 27.94 -35.61
C TYR A 553 3.11 28.73 -36.73
N GLY A 554 2.86 28.36 -37.96
CA GLY A 554 3.39 29.03 -39.14
C GLY A 554 3.84 28.11 -40.29
N ILE A 555 4.58 27.06 -40.03
CA ILE A 555 5.00 26.08 -41.04
C ILE A 555 4.13 24.83 -40.89
N GLY A 556 3.37 24.47 -41.91
CA GLY A 556 2.47 23.29 -41.86
C GLY A 556 1.03 23.63 -41.51
N GLY A 557 0.66 24.88 -41.28
CA GLY A 557 -0.73 25.28 -41.05
C GLY A 557 -1.28 24.94 -39.66
N PHE A 558 -0.42 24.52 -38.70
CA PHE A 558 -0.80 24.30 -37.31
C PHE A 558 0.39 24.49 -36.35
N GLY A 559 0.11 24.67 -35.06
CA GLY A 559 1.13 24.74 -34.03
C GLY A 559 0.77 25.65 -32.86
N LEU A 560 1.72 25.81 -31.95
CA LEU A 560 1.61 26.58 -30.70
C LEU A 560 2.04 28.05 -30.94
N ASP A 561 1.45 29.00 -30.23
CA ASP A 561 1.82 30.39 -30.24
C ASP A 561 3.21 30.65 -29.60
N ARG A 562 3.69 29.74 -28.79
CA ARG A 562 4.98 29.76 -28.08
C ARG A 562 5.48 28.35 -27.73
N VAL A 563 6.80 28.27 -27.47
CA VAL A 563 7.37 27.05 -26.89
C VAL A 563 6.85 26.86 -25.48
N VAL A 564 6.36 25.65 -25.17
CA VAL A 564 5.85 25.23 -23.85
C VAL A 564 6.71 24.12 -23.27
N ALA A 565 6.36 23.57 -22.15
CA ALA A 565 6.95 22.33 -21.65
C ALA A 565 6.16 21.10 -22.15
N SER A 566 6.74 19.92 -22.07
CA SER A 566 6.05 18.63 -22.28
C SER A 566 6.43 17.64 -21.19
N ARG A 567 5.62 16.63 -21.05
CA ARG A 567 5.89 15.50 -20.16
C ARG A 567 5.56 14.21 -20.92
N ASP A 568 6.44 13.24 -20.83
CA ASP A 568 6.23 11.86 -21.26
C ASP A 568 6.22 10.99 -19.99
N ARG A 569 5.13 10.28 -19.75
CA ARG A 569 4.94 9.42 -18.59
C ARG A 569 5.38 7.98 -18.84
N GLY A 570 5.69 7.64 -20.09
CA GLY A 570 6.17 6.32 -20.48
C GLY A 570 5.15 5.20 -20.28
N GLN A 571 3.86 5.52 -20.12
CA GLN A 571 2.79 4.58 -19.92
C GLN A 571 2.24 4.05 -21.24
N ASP A 572 1.47 2.95 -21.17
CA ASP A 572 0.79 2.41 -22.33
C ASP A 572 -0.24 3.39 -22.86
N GLY A 573 -0.31 3.44 -24.19
CA GLY A 573 -1.20 4.33 -24.89
C GLY A 573 -0.55 5.61 -25.37
N ASP A 574 -0.64 5.84 -26.69
CA ASP A 574 0.07 6.94 -27.33
C ASP A 574 -0.55 8.32 -27.01
N LEU A 575 -1.89 8.41 -26.81
CA LEU A 575 -2.58 9.67 -26.50
C LEU A 575 -2.58 10.06 -25.02
N GLN A 576 -2.55 9.10 -24.11
CA GLN A 576 -2.56 9.34 -22.68
C GLN A 576 -1.15 9.45 -22.09
N ARG A 577 -0.19 8.92 -22.81
CA ARG A 577 1.21 8.82 -22.40
C ARG A 577 1.87 10.16 -22.10
N ASP A 578 1.60 11.14 -22.95
CA ASP A 578 2.28 12.42 -22.88
C ASP A 578 1.35 13.61 -23.19
N PHE A 579 1.87 14.80 -22.94
CA PHE A 579 1.14 16.02 -23.12
C PHE A 579 2.06 17.23 -23.20
N THR A 580 1.57 18.31 -23.83
CA THR A 580 2.15 19.63 -23.66
C THR A 580 1.57 20.30 -22.42
N VAL A 581 2.36 21.16 -21.75
CA VAL A 581 1.95 21.82 -20.52
C VAL A 581 2.49 23.24 -20.43
N GLY A 582 1.60 24.18 -20.09
CA GLY A 582 1.95 25.58 -19.90
C GLY A 582 0.81 26.38 -19.31
N SER A 583 1.09 27.32 -18.39
CA SER A 583 0.06 28.10 -17.68
C SER A 583 -0.86 28.92 -18.59
N GLN A 584 -0.43 29.22 -19.81
CA GLN A 584 -1.22 29.88 -20.85
C GLN A 584 -0.52 29.76 -22.21
N TYR A 585 -1.21 29.19 -23.19
CA TYR A 585 -0.78 29.10 -24.59
C TYR A 585 -1.97 28.82 -25.50
N THR A 586 -1.79 28.96 -26.81
CA THR A 586 -2.79 28.71 -27.83
C THR A 586 -2.22 27.77 -28.89
N PHE A 587 -2.97 26.69 -29.16
CA PHE A 587 -2.82 25.87 -30.35
C PHE A 587 -3.70 26.43 -31.46
N SER A 588 -3.13 26.64 -32.64
CA SER A 588 -3.84 27.15 -33.81
C SER A 588 -3.72 26.17 -34.96
N VAL A 589 -4.79 26.01 -35.73
CA VAL A 589 -4.80 25.18 -36.96
C VAL A 589 -5.57 25.89 -38.06
N GLU A 590 -5.03 25.89 -39.29
CA GLU A 590 -5.69 26.39 -40.50
C GLU A 590 -6.76 25.41 -40.95
N LEU A 591 -8.00 25.86 -41.07
CA LEU A 591 -9.16 25.08 -41.51
C LEU A 591 -9.98 25.92 -42.51
N PRO A 592 -10.62 25.30 -43.50
CA PRO A 592 -11.67 25.95 -44.26
C PRO A 592 -12.78 26.52 -43.36
N ASN A 593 -13.44 27.58 -43.80
CA ASN A 593 -14.60 28.10 -43.11
C ASN A 593 -15.73 27.07 -43.15
N GLY A 594 -16.35 26.84 -41.99
CA GLY A 594 -17.37 25.83 -41.85
C GLY A 594 -17.60 25.47 -40.37
N ASP A 595 -18.46 24.51 -40.12
CA ASP A 595 -18.79 24.00 -38.82
C ASP A 595 -17.99 22.73 -38.55
N TYR A 596 -17.42 22.63 -37.36
CA TYR A 596 -16.57 21.54 -36.93
C TYR A 596 -16.96 21.04 -35.52
N GLN A 597 -16.86 19.77 -35.30
CA GLN A 597 -16.83 19.22 -33.97
C GLN A 597 -15.38 19.11 -33.51
N VAL A 598 -15.06 19.70 -32.37
CA VAL A 598 -13.71 19.75 -31.81
C VAL A 598 -13.71 19.07 -30.45
N THR A 599 -12.88 18.02 -30.31
CA THR A 599 -12.69 17.30 -29.04
C THR A 599 -11.30 17.61 -28.51
N VAL A 600 -11.19 17.92 -27.22
CA VAL A 600 -9.93 18.10 -26.48
C VAL A 600 -9.84 17.07 -25.37
N ILE A 601 -8.71 16.37 -25.31
CA ILE A 601 -8.37 15.40 -24.26
C ILE A 601 -7.29 16.01 -23.37
N SER A 602 -7.48 15.97 -22.04
CA SER A 602 -6.59 16.59 -21.07
C SER A 602 -6.53 15.79 -19.78
N GLY A 603 -5.34 15.33 -19.38
CA GLY A 603 -5.12 14.57 -18.18
C GLY A 603 -3.65 14.33 -17.88
N ASP A 604 -3.38 13.59 -16.79
CA ASP A 604 -2.02 13.18 -16.40
C ASP A 604 -2.10 11.90 -15.57
N ALA A 605 -1.38 10.90 -15.99
CA ALA A 605 -1.33 9.59 -15.33
C ALA A 605 -0.92 9.63 -13.85
N ILE A 606 -0.14 10.64 -13.43
CA ILE A 606 0.43 10.69 -12.07
C ILE A 606 0.04 11.94 -11.26
N ALA A 607 -0.77 12.84 -11.82
CA ALA A 607 -1.20 14.05 -11.13
C ALA A 607 -2.60 14.48 -11.54
N ALA A 608 -3.37 15.03 -10.62
CA ALA A 608 -4.65 15.65 -10.94
C ALA A 608 -4.48 16.83 -11.90
N ASN A 609 -5.47 17.05 -12.75
CA ASN A 609 -5.48 18.06 -13.81
C ASN A 609 -6.55 19.13 -13.55
N LYS A 610 -6.19 20.41 -13.75
CA LYS A 610 -7.08 21.57 -13.69
C LYS A 610 -6.82 22.50 -14.90
N THR A 611 -6.98 21.93 -16.08
CA THR A 611 -6.82 22.68 -17.33
C THR A 611 -8.12 23.39 -17.68
N ARG A 612 -8.02 24.57 -18.27
CA ARG A 612 -9.14 25.32 -18.87
C ARG A 612 -8.84 25.58 -20.33
N ILE A 613 -9.85 25.38 -21.15
CA ILE A 613 -9.75 25.65 -22.60
C ILE A 613 -10.81 26.63 -23.06
N SER A 614 -10.56 27.27 -24.20
CA SER A 614 -11.59 27.99 -24.96
C SER A 614 -11.29 27.88 -26.47
N PHE A 615 -12.36 27.93 -27.26
CA PHE A 615 -12.28 27.90 -28.73
C PHE A 615 -12.53 29.31 -29.30
N ASN A 616 -11.65 29.77 -30.19
CA ASN A 616 -11.75 31.08 -30.88
C ASN A 616 -12.02 32.28 -29.93
N GLY A 617 -11.47 32.21 -28.70
CA GLY A 617 -11.68 33.26 -27.70
C GLY A 617 -13.07 33.26 -27.04
N GLY A 618 -13.83 32.19 -27.18
CA GLY A 618 -15.14 31.99 -26.56
C GLY A 618 -15.07 31.71 -25.06
N GLU A 619 -16.13 31.13 -24.51
CA GLU A 619 -16.26 30.80 -23.10
C GLU A 619 -15.21 29.77 -22.64
N LEU A 620 -14.74 29.93 -21.39
CA LEU A 620 -13.79 29.00 -20.79
C LEU A 620 -14.50 27.74 -20.30
N VAL A 621 -13.98 26.60 -20.64
CA VAL A 621 -14.43 25.27 -20.20
C VAL A 621 -13.38 24.67 -19.25
N ASP A 622 -13.81 24.19 -18.11
CA ASP A 622 -12.97 23.49 -17.14
C ASP A 622 -12.82 22.00 -17.52
N LEU A 623 -11.59 21.55 -17.74
CA LEU A 623 -11.21 20.15 -17.93
C LEU A 623 -10.53 19.66 -16.64
N THR A 624 -11.31 19.29 -15.65
CA THR A 624 -10.80 18.78 -14.37
C THR A 624 -10.84 17.26 -14.38
N ALA A 625 -9.71 16.64 -14.00
CA ALA A 625 -9.58 15.19 -13.90
C ALA A 625 -8.73 14.84 -12.66
N GLY A 626 -9.01 13.69 -12.04
CA GLY A 626 -8.19 13.11 -10.99
C GLY A 626 -6.84 12.60 -11.51
N THR A 627 -6.03 12.06 -10.63
CA THR A 627 -4.77 11.40 -11.01
C THR A 627 -5.06 10.12 -11.77
N GLY A 628 -4.49 9.96 -12.96
CA GLY A 628 -4.75 8.83 -13.86
C GLY A 628 -6.04 8.93 -14.65
N GLU A 629 -6.78 10.05 -14.52
CA GLU A 629 -8.00 10.31 -15.25
C GLU A 629 -7.77 11.33 -16.37
N TYR A 630 -8.59 11.26 -17.41
CA TYR A 630 -8.52 12.12 -18.59
C TYR A 630 -9.90 12.72 -18.90
N ALA A 631 -9.99 14.04 -18.76
CA ALA A 631 -11.17 14.79 -19.15
C ALA A 631 -11.25 14.91 -20.67
N VAL A 632 -12.41 14.63 -21.23
CA VAL A 632 -12.73 14.79 -22.64
C VAL A 632 -13.84 15.82 -22.79
N HIS A 633 -13.62 16.83 -23.64
CA HIS A 633 -14.64 17.81 -23.95
C HIS A 633 -14.81 17.96 -25.45
N THR A 634 -16.03 17.81 -25.91
CA THR A 634 -16.40 17.97 -27.31
C THR A 634 -17.35 19.16 -27.47
N ALA A 635 -17.07 20.01 -28.43
CA ALA A 635 -17.89 21.20 -28.75
C ALA A 635 -18.06 21.36 -30.27
N ASP A 636 -19.21 21.88 -30.67
CA ASP A 636 -19.43 22.36 -32.05
C ASP A 636 -18.86 23.77 -32.16
N VAL A 637 -17.96 23.99 -33.12
CA VAL A 637 -17.22 25.23 -33.32
C VAL A 637 -17.32 25.68 -34.76
N THR A 638 -17.76 26.92 -34.98
CA THR A 638 -17.74 27.53 -36.31
C THR A 638 -16.41 28.23 -36.59
N VAL A 639 -15.80 27.93 -37.70
CA VAL A 639 -14.60 28.60 -38.24
C VAL A 639 -15.05 29.52 -39.35
N ASP A 640 -14.85 30.83 -39.17
CA ASP A 640 -15.22 31.86 -40.14
C ASP A 640 -14.01 32.71 -40.59
N ALA A 641 -12.84 32.55 -39.99
CA ALA A 641 -11.60 33.26 -40.27
C ALA A 641 -10.49 32.36 -40.81
N GLY A 642 -10.80 31.16 -41.30
CA GLY A 642 -9.81 30.26 -41.89
C GLY A 642 -8.88 29.59 -40.86
N ARG A 643 -9.19 29.73 -39.55
CA ARG A 643 -8.35 29.22 -38.46
C ARG A 643 -9.17 28.90 -37.23
N LEU A 644 -8.86 27.78 -36.60
CA LEU A 644 -9.33 27.44 -35.26
C LEU A 644 -8.21 27.72 -34.27
N ASP A 645 -8.53 28.39 -33.18
CA ASP A 645 -7.68 28.61 -32.01
C ASP A 645 -8.23 27.86 -30.78
N VAL A 646 -7.39 27.00 -30.19
CA VAL A 646 -7.67 26.31 -28.93
C VAL A 646 -6.72 26.91 -27.88
N ALA A 647 -7.24 27.75 -27.00
CA ALA A 647 -6.45 28.33 -25.92
C ALA A 647 -6.51 27.47 -24.67
N ALA A 648 -5.35 27.21 -24.06
CA ALA A 648 -5.20 26.44 -22.80
C ALA A 648 -4.67 27.33 -21.69
N SER A 649 -5.21 27.14 -20.47
CA SER A 649 -4.81 27.87 -19.26
C SER A 649 -4.95 27.01 -18.00
N GLY A 650 -4.62 27.54 -16.82
CA GLY A 650 -4.58 26.78 -15.58
C GLY A 650 -3.35 25.86 -15.56
N ASP A 651 -3.52 24.56 -15.38
CA ASP A 651 -2.43 23.59 -15.57
C ASP A 651 -2.00 23.53 -17.04
N GLY A 652 -2.93 23.82 -17.97
CA GLY A 652 -2.69 23.92 -19.40
C GLY A 652 -2.09 22.66 -20.00
N ARG A 653 -2.61 21.50 -19.62
CA ARG A 653 -2.21 20.21 -20.18
C ARG A 653 -3.12 19.88 -21.34
N ILE A 654 -2.57 19.52 -22.48
CA ILE A 654 -3.30 18.98 -23.62
C ILE A 654 -2.58 17.71 -24.08
N ASN A 655 -3.34 16.61 -24.13
CA ASN A 655 -2.89 15.32 -24.66
C ASN A 655 -3.26 15.20 -26.15
N ALA A 656 -4.49 15.52 -26.53
CA ALA A 656 -4.92 15.46 -27.93
C ALA A 656 -5.95 16.55 -28.28
N VAL A 657 -6.01 16.87 -29.57
CA VAL A 657 -7.07 17.68 -30.17
C VAL A 657 -7.53 16.97 -31.44
N GLU A 658 -8.84 16.70 -31.53
CA GLU A 658 -9.48 16.02 -32.64
C GLU A 658 -10.49 16.98 -33.28
N ILE A 659 -10.44 17.12 -34.61
CA ILE A 659 -11.27 18.07 -35.36
C ILE A 659 -11.93 17.32 -36.50
N VAL A 660 -13.26 17.38 -36.57
CA VAL A 660 -14.05 16.73 -37.63
C VAL A 660 -15.02 17.77 -38.23
N SER A 661 -14.95 17.95 -39.54
CA SER A 661 -15.94 18.76 -40.25
C SER A 661 -17.35 18.21 -40.04
N ALA A 662 -18.32 19.08 -39.87
CA ALA A 662 -19.72 18.68 -39.73
C ALA A 662 -20.22 17.91 -40.96
N ASP A 663 -19.66 18.19 -42.16
CA ASP A 663 -19.99 17.57 -43.44
C ASP A 663 -19.19 16.28 -43.72
N ALA A 664 -18.26 15.86 -42.83
CA ALA A 664 -17.44 14.69 -43.06
C ALA A 664 -18.30 13.42 -43.03
N ALA A 665 -18.36 12.69 -44.15
CA ALA A 665 -19.03 11.40 -44.26
C ALA A 665 -18.03 10.28 -43.94
N VAL A 666 -17.87 9.98 -42.64
CA VAL A 666 -16.94 8.97 -42.15
C VAL A 666 -17.63 7.97 -41.24
N PRO A 667 -17.32 6.66 -41.30
CA PRO A 667 -17.98 5.62 -40.50
C PRO A 667 -17.47 5.61 -39.05
N VAL A 668 -17.67 6.72 -38.33
CA VAL A 668 -17.33 6.85 -36.90
C VAL A 668 -18.58 7.22 -36.11
N LEU A 669 -18.56 7.01 -34.80
CA LEU A 669 -19.62 7.47 -33.90
C LEU A 669 -19.61 8.98 -33.79
N GLN A 670 -20.80 9.56 -33.82
CA GLN A 670 -21.05 10.94 -33.43
C GLN A 670 -21.19 11.06 -31.91
N SER A 671 -21.82 10.09 -31.28
CA SER A 671 -22.00 10.03 -29.83
C SER A 671 -22.08 8.58 -29.36
N LEU A 672 -21.62 8.35 -28.14
CA LEU A 672 -21.73 7.10 -27.42
C LEU A 672 -21.99 7.41 -25.94
N SER A 673 -22.98 6.77 -25.37
CA SER A 673 -23.27 6.80 -23.94
C SER A 673 -23.92 5.50 -23.51
N ILE A 674 -23.93 5.26 -22.21
CA ILE A 674 -24.48 4.06 -21.60
C ILE A 674 -25.28 4.46 -20.36
N ASP A 675 -26.47 3.89 -20.17
CA ASP A 675 -27.28 4.21 -19.00
C ASP A 675 -26.68 3.62 -17.72
N GLY A 676 -26.68 4.42 -16.66
CA GLY A 676 -26.25 3.97 -15.33
C GLY A 676 -24.75 4.03 -15.06
N ALA A 677 -23.94 4.45 -16.04
CA ALA A 677 -22.48 4.63 -15.84
C ALA A 677 -21.93 5.73 -16.76
N GLU A 678 -20.74 6.21 -16.45
CA GLU A 678 -19.96 7.08 -17.30
C GLU A 678 -18.92 6.25 -18.07
N LEU A 679 -18.64 6.64 -19.31
CA LEU A 679 -17.54 6.05 -20.08
C LEU A 679 -16.20 6.60 -19.58
N VAL A 680 -15.25 5.73 -19.37
CA VAL A 680 -13.89 6.07 -18.94
C VAL A 680 -12.87 5.55 -19.97
N PRO A 681 -12.06 6.45 -20.55
CA PRO A 681 -12.23 7.89 -20.58
C PRO A 681 -13.52 8.30 -21.28
N GLY A 682 -13.92 9.56 -21.14
CA GLY A 682 -15.07 10.11 -21.84
C GLY A 682 -15.02 9.87 -23.34
N PHE A 683 -16.18 9.87 -24.00
CA PHE A 683 -16.28 9.52 -25.41
C PHE A 683 -15.45 10.45 -26.30
N SER A 684 -14.67 9.85 -27.20
CA SER A 684 -14.03 10.46 -28.36
C SER A 684 -14.36 9.58 -29.58
N ALA A 685 -14.63 10.22 -30.72
CA ALA A 685 -14.97 9.52 -31.96
C ALA A 685 -13.83 8.65 -32.52
N PHE A 686 -12.61 8.91 -32.13
CA PHE A 686 -11.40 8.24 -32.63
C PHE A 686 -10.75 7.31 -31.60
N ARG A 687 -11.39 7.11 -30.44
CA ARG A 687 -11.03 6.09 -29.47
C ARG A 687 -11.92 4.86 -29.67
N SER A 688 -11.30 3.67 -29.70
CA SER A 688 -12.01 2.42 -29.93
C SER A 688 -12.55 1.76 -28.66
N ASP A 689 -11.92 1.96 -27.52
CA ASP A 689 -12.19 1.20 -26.30
C ASP A 689 -12.50 2.13 -25.11
N PHE A 690 -13.56 1.82 -24.39
CA PHE A 690 -14.05 2.53 -23.21
C PHE A 690 -14.33 1.55 -22.08
N ALA A 691 -14.15 1.94 -20.85
CA ALA A 691 -14.58 1.20 -19.68
C ALA A 691 -15.87 1.81 -19.11
N ALA A 692 -16.70 1.01 -18.47
CA ALA A 692 -17.87 1.45 -17.74
C ALA A 692 -18.16 0.52 -16.56
N ASP A 693 -18.49 1.10 -15.39
CA ASP A 693 -18.75 0.36 -14.18
C ASP A 693 -20.22 0.36 -13.80
N PHE A 694 -20.68 -0.78 -13.33
CA PHE A 694 -22.06 -1.01 -12.95
C PHE A 694 -22.17 -1.61 -11.56
N HIS A 695 -23.29 -1.35 -10.90
CA HIS A 695 -23.61 -2.05 -9.67
C HIS A 695 -23.68 -3.55 -9.91
N PHE A 696 -23.38 -4.36 -8.89
CA PHE A 696 -23.31 -5.82 -9.01
C PHE A 696 -24.61 -6.49 -9.47
N ASP A 697 -25.78 -5.90 -9.19
CA ASP A 697 -27.11 -6.39 -9.56
C ASP A 697 -27.60 -5.95 -10.95
N GLN A 698 -26.79 -5.15 -11.65
CA GLN A 698 -27.13 -4.70 -13.00
C GLN A 698 -26.95 -5.87 -13.99
N GLU A 699 -28.06 -6.43 -14.46
CA GLU A 699 -28.02 -7.57 -15.41
C GLU A 699 -28.02 -7.16 -16.87
N SER A 700 -28.40 -5.92 -17.20
CA SER A 700 -28.39 -5.37 -18.55
C SER A 700 -28.24 -3.87 -18.54
N VAL A 701 -27.74 -3.29 -19.63
CA VAL A 701 -27.52 -1.84 -19.78
C VAL A 701 -28.09 -1.39 -21.13
N THR A 702 -28.52 -0.12 -21.18
CA THR A 702 -28.93 0.50 -22.44
C THR A 702 -27.77 1.28 -23.04
N VAL A 703 -27.34 0.91 -24.23
CA VAL A 703 -26.29 1.60 -25.00
C VAL A 703 -26.94 2.52 -26.02
N HIS A 704 -26.57 3.80 -25.98
CA HIS A 704 -26.95 4.81 -26.96
C HIS A 704 -25.75 5.14 -27.84
N ALA A 705 -25.86 4.84 -29.13
CA ALA A 705 -24.81 5.09 -30.08
C ALA A 705 -25.37 5.65 -31.38
N VAL A 706 -24.81 6.76 -31.83
CA VAL A 706 -25.26 7.45 -33.07
C VAL A 706 -24.09 7.54 -34.03
N GLY A 707 -24.28 7.06 -35.25
CA GLY A 707 -23.31 7.15 -36.35
C GLY A 707 -23.27 8.56 -36.97
N ARG A 708 -22.10 9.04 -37.31
CA ARG A 708 -21.92 10.32 -38.00
C ARG A 708 -22.39 10.21 -39.45
N GLY A 709 -23.01 11.28 -39.96
CA GLY A 709 -23.44 11.41 -41.35
C GLY A 709 -24.46 10.35 -41.79
N GLY A 710 -25.17 9.74 -40.86
CA GLY A 710 -26.13 8.67 -41.13
C GLY A 710 -25.56 7.25 -41.18
N ALA A 711 -24.29 7.07 -40.80
CA ALA A 711 -23.66 5.75 -40.70
C ALA A 711 -24.48 4.78 -39.83
N HIS A 712 -24.58 3.54 -40.25
CA HIS A 712 -25.32 2.50 -39.56
C HIS A 712 -24.58 1.96 -38.37
N VAL A 713 -25.22 1.92 -37.18
CA VAL A 713 -24.64 1.40 -35.95
C VAL A 713 -25.38 0.11 -35.55
N ALA A 714 -24.59 -0.92 -35.21
CA ALA A 714 -25.12 -2.19 -34.72
C ALA A 714 -24.28 -2.71 -33.53
N ILE A 715 -24.93 -3.40 -32.59
CA ILE A 715 -24.32 -4.17 -31.51
C ILE A 715 -24.69 -5.63 -31.72
N ASP A 716 -23.67 -6.52 -31.80
CA ASP A 716 -23.85 -7.95 -32.10
C ASP A 716 -24.75 -8.21 -33.36
N GLY A 717 -24.63 -7.34 -34.37
CA GLY A 717 -25.42 -7.36 -35.57
C GLY A 717 -26.87 -6.84 -35.45
N VAL A 718 -27.27 -6.38 -34.27
CA VAL A 718 -28.60 -5.77 -34.03
C VAL A 718 -28.48 -4.25 -34.19
N PRO A 719 -29.25 -3.62 -35.10
CA PRO A 719 -29.23 -2.16 -35.25
C PRO A 719 -29.59 -1.44 -33.94
N VAL A 720 -28.85 -0.39 -33.60
CA VAL A 720 -29.11 0.43 -32.41
C VAL A 720 -30.23 1.43 -32.75
N PRO A 721 -31.39 1.34 -32.07
CA PRO A 721 -32.50 2.30 -32.28
C PRO A 721 -32.17 3.63 -31.59
N ALA A 722 -32.86 4.71 -32.00
CA ALA A 722 -32.68 6.04 -31.39
C ALA A 722 -32.97 6.09 -29.88
N THR A 723 -33.70 5.11 -29.33
CA THR A 723 -34.00 4.96 -27.91
C THR A 723 -32.91 4.21 -27.15
N GLY A 724 -31.84 3.80 -27.81
CA GLY A 724 -30.82 2.91 -27.27
C GLY A 724 -31.17 1.42 -27.39
N LEU A 725 -30.19 0.55 -27.28
CA LEU A 725 -30.33 -0.90 -27.34
C LEU A 725 -29.99 -1.49 -25.96
N ALA A 726 -30.86 -2.30 -25.40
CA ALA A 726 -30.57 -3.03 -24.15
C ALA A 726 -29.65 -4.21 -24.47
N VAL A 727 -28.54 -4.27 -23.76
CA VAL A 727 -27.50 -5.30 -23.91
C VAL A 727 -27.35 -6.03 -22.57
N PRO A 728 -27.39 -7.37 -22.52
CA PRO A 728 -27.15 -8.12 -21.30
C PRO A 728 -25.69 -7.99 -20.86
N LEU A 729 -25.46 -7.99 -19.55
CA LEU A 729 -24.13 -8.07 -18.94
C LEU A 729 -23.91 -9.51 -18.45
N ASP A 730 -23.12 -10.27 -19.21
CA ASP A 730 -22.81 -11.65 -18.89
C ASP A 730 -21.63 -11.72 -17.90
N GLY A 731 -21.88 -12.34 -16.74
CA GLY A 731 -20.86 -12.46 -15.71
C GLY A 731 -20.46 -11.10 -15.10
N ARG A 732 -19.22 -10.99 -14.68
CA ARG A 732 -18.68 -9.81 -14.02
C ARG A 732 -18.05 -8.81 -14.98
N HIS A 733 -17.55 -9.31 -16.09
CA HIS A 733 -16.93 -8.53 -17.15
C HIS A 733 -17.55 -8.91 -18.49
N SER A 734 -18.05 -7.92 -19.20
CA SER A 734 -18.64 -8.06 -20.53
C SER A 734 -18.00 -7.08 -21.49
N VAL A 735 -17.74 -7.49 -22.71
CA VAL A 735 -17.28 -6.60 -23.78
C VAL A 735 -18.44 -6.39 -24.76
N ILE A 736 -18.91 -5.16 -24.83
CA ILE A 736 -19.98 -4.76 -25.75
C ILE A 736 -19.31 -4.23 -27.02
N GLU A 737 -19.46 -4.95 -28.13
CA GLU A 737 -18.87 -4.57 -29.41
C GLU A 737 -19.88 -3.80 -30.28
N ILE A 738 -19.47 -2.59 -30.68
CA ILE A 738 -20.31 -1.68 -31.50
C ILE A 738 -19.67 -1.51 -32.86
N GLN A 739 -20.38 -1.83 -33.92
CA GLN A 739 -19.91 -1.71 -35.30
C GLN A 739 -20.58 -0.52 -35.98
N VAL A 740 -19.79 0.30 -36.67
CA VAL A 740 -20.26 1.43 -37.46
C VAL A 740 -19.89 1.24 -38.90
N THR A 741 -20.89 1.24 -39.81
CA THR A 741 -20.71 1.01 -41.22
C THR A 741 -21.21 2.22 -42.03
N GLY A 742 -20.37 2.71 -42.92
CA GLY A 742 -20.74 3.77 -43.87
C GLY A 742 -21.56 3.25 -45.05
N ASP A 743 -22.32 4.14 -45.71
CA ASP A 743 -23.08 3.81 -46.93
C ASP A 743 -22.19 3.56 -48.17
N ASP A 744 -20.93 3.90 -48.11
CA ASP A 744 -19.94 3.80 -49.17
C ASP A 744 -19.33 2.41 -49.36
N GLY A 745 -19.67 1.45 -48.48
CA GLY A 745 -19.12 0.11 -48.44
C GLY A 745 -17.69 0.01 -47.88
N SER A 746 -17.22 1.04 -47.19
CA SER A 746 -15.95 1.01 -46.44
C SER A 746 -15.99 -0.06 -45.34
N ALA A 747 -14.80 -0.48 -44.90
CA ALA A 747 -14.68 -1.42 -43.79
C ALA A 747 -15.33 -0.82 -42.51
N PRO A 748 -16.10 -1.62 -41.74
CA PRO A 748 -16.71 -1.11 -40.51
C PRO A 748 -15.65 -0.73 -39.48
N THR A 749 -15.90 0.36 -38.76
CA THR A 749 -15.16 0.70 -37.57
C THR A 749 -15.76 0.03 -36.33
N THR A 750 -14.93 -0.40 -35.39
CA THR A 750 -15.38 -1.15 -34.22
C THR A 750 -15.01 -0.38 -32.96
N TYR A 751 -16.00 -0.21 -32.08
CA TYR A 751 -15.84 0.33 -30.73
C TYR A 751 -16.18 -0.75 -29.70
N ARG A 752 -15.59 -0.67 -28.50
CA ARG A 752 -15.83 -1.61 -27.41
C ARG A 752 -16.09 -0.88 -26.11
N ILE A 753 -17.08 -1.34 -25.37
CA ILE A 753 -17.28 -0.95 -23.98
C ILE A 753 -16.94 -2.16 -23.11
N HIS A 754 -15.90 -2.03 -22.32
CA HIS A 754 -15.51 -2.99 -21.29
C HIS A 754 -16.33 -2.72 -20.04
N ALA A 755 -17.50 -3.38 -19.97
CA ALA A 755 -18.43 -3.24 -18.87
C ALA A 755 -18.02 -4.15 -17.72
N THR A 756 -17.83 -3.56 -16.54
CA THR A 756 -17.47 -4.30 -15.32
C THR A 756 -18.56 -4.10 -14.27
N ARG A 757 -19.10 -5.19 -13.70
CA ARG A 757 -19.95 -5.11 -12.53
C ARG A 757 -19.10 -5.05 -11.27
N GLN A 758 -19.53 -4.26 -10.30
CA GLN A 758 -18.91 -4.19 -8.97
C GLN A 758 -18.86 -5.58 -8.35
N GLU A 759 -18.04 -5.74 -7.32
CA GLU A 759 -17.90 -7.01 -6.64
C GLU A 759 -19.22 -7.53 -6.10
N LEU A 760 -19.47 -8.82 -6.32
CA LEU A 760 -20.61 -9.51 -5.75
C LEU A 760 -20.50 -9.57 -4.23
N PRO A 761 -21.63 -9.55 -3.49
CA PRO A 761 -21.62 -9.77 -2.05
C PRO A 761 -20.94 -11.09 -1.70
N TRP A 762 -20.16 -11.10 -0.67
CA TRP A 762 -19.65 -12.35 -0.11
C TRP A 762 -20.76 -13.04 0.66
N ARG A 763 -20.88 -14.37 0.49
CA ARG A 763 -22.00 -15.12 1.03
C ARG A 763 -21.55 -16.18 2.03
N ILE A 764 -22.37 -16.38 3.05
CA ILE A 764 -22.28 -17.52 3.97
C ILE A 764 -23.60 -18.29 3.87
N LEU A 765 -23.51 -19.54 3.43
CA LEU A 765 -24.66 -20.44 3.32
C LEU A 765 -24.61 -21.46 4.45
N PHE A 766 -25.74 -21.66 5.13
CA PHE A 766 -25.80 -22.59 6.27
C PHE A 766 -27.20 -23.11 6.54
N ASP A 767 -27.23 -24.25 7.23
CA ASP A 767 -28.43 -24.87 7.78
C ASP A 767 -28.37 -24.86 9.31
N LEU A 768 -29.52 -24.93 9.95
CA LEU A 768 -29.66 -25.13 11.39
C LEU A 768 -30.04 -26.59 11.72
N ASP A 769 -29.65 -27.07 12.90
CA ASP A 769 -30.07 -28.37 13.42
C ASP A 769 -31.59 -28.49 13.64
N GLY A 770 -32.32 -27.39 13.56
CA GLY A 770 -33.75 -27.26 13.70
C GLY A 770 -34.21 -25.81 13.75
N ALA A 771 -35.53 -25.59 13.78
CA ALA A 771 -36.09 -24.25 13.89
C ALA A 771 -35.67 -23.60 15.22
N PRO A 772 -35.33 -22.30 15.22
CA PRO A 772 -35.07 -21.55 16.45
C PRO A 772 -36.27 -21.61 17.42
N THR A 773 -35.99 -21.59 18.71
CA THR A 773 -37.04 -21.48 19.73
C THR A 773 -37.79 -20.15 19.59
N PRO A 774 -39.12 -20.11 19.65
CA PRO A 774 -39.87 -18.86 19.59
C PRO A 774 -39.37 -17.83 20.63
N GLY A 775 -39.03 -16.61 20.19
CA GLY A 775 -38.52 -15.53 21.04
C GLY A 775 -37.03 -15.60 21.31
N ALA A 776 -36.32 -16.57 20.72
CA ALA A 776 -34.84 -16.58 20.74
C ALA A 776 -34.26 -15.38 19.99
N GLN A 777 -33.11 -14.90 20.46
CA GLN A 777 -32.35 -13.85 19.81
C GLN A 777 -31.11 -14.46 19.12
N ALA A 778 -30.80 -14.00 17.94
CA ALA A 778 -29.57 -14.32 17.24
C ALA A 778 -28.66 -13.10 17.20
N THR A 779 -27.36 -13.33 17.32
CA THR A 779 -26.33 -12.28 17.18
C THR A 779 -25.30 -12.71 16.15
N LEU A 780 -25.17 -11.93 15.11
CA LEU A 780 -24.07 -12.03 14.13
C LEU A 780 -22.98 -11.04 14.54
N SER A 781 -21.84 -11.57 14.93
CA SER A 781 -20.62 -10.77 15.21
C SER A 781 -19.73 -10.75 13.97
N VAL A 782 -19.39 -9.56 13.49
CA VAL A 782 -18.49 -9.35 12.36
C VAL A 782 -17.24 -8.64 12.85
N GLY A 783 -16.09 -9.30 12.74
CA GLY A 783 -14.76 -8.76 13.03
C GLY A 783 -14.03 -8.46 11.73
N LEU A 784 -13.44 -7.27 11.65
CA LEU A 784 -12.56 -6.85 10.56
C LEU A 784 -11.14 -6.70 11.10
N ALA A 785 -10.18 -7.32 10.42
CA ALA A 785 -8.75 -7.16 10.66
C ALA A 785 -8.27 -5.76 10.20
N ALA A 786 -8.91 -5.23 9.16
CA ALA A 786 -8.70 -3.87 8.70
C ALA A 786 -9.91 -3.40 7.88
N TRP A 787 -10.14 -2.10 7.89
CA TRP A 787 -11.06 -1.41 6.97
C TRP A 787 -10.34 -0.19 6.42
N SER A 788 -10.35 0.01 5.12
CA SER A 788 -9.70 1.12 4.46
C SER A 788 -10.66 1.88 3.58
N MET A 789 -10.56 3.18 3.66
CA MET A 789 -11.04 4.11 2.65
C MET A 789 -9.83 4.70 1.97
N GLY A 790 -9.81 4.76 0.64
CA GLY A 790 -8.67 5.12 -0.19
C GLY A 790 -7.73 6.18 0.36
N SER A 791 -6.48 6.07 0.02
CA SER A 791 -5.34 6.71 0.68
C SER A 791 -5.29 8.24 0.61
N ALA A 792 -6.04 8.88 -0.26
CA ALA A 792 -5.82 10.28 -0.63
C ALA A 792 -7.02 11.21 -0.41
N LEU A 793 -8.23 10.70 -0.29
CA LEU A 793 -9.42 11.52 -0.18
C LEU A 793 -10.23 11.08 1.05
N PRO A 794 -10.64 12.01 1.92
CA PRO A 794 -11.62 11.70 2.95
C PRO A 794 -12.96 11.39 2.26
N VAL A 795 -13.30 10.10 2.17
CA VAL A 795 -14.69 9.71 1.86
C VAL A 795 -15.54 10.18 3.02
N PRO A 796 -16.67 10.85 2.79
CA PRO A 796 -17.61 11.09 3.85
C PRO A 796 -17.98 9.78 4.52
N PRO A 797 -17.85 9.67 5.84
CA PRO A 797 -18.04 8.41 6.57
C PRO A 797 -19.43 7.82 6.42
N GLU A 798 -20.42 8.67 6.23
CA GLU A 798 -21.79 8.31 5.96
C GLU A 798 -22.00 7.54 4.65
N GLU A 799 -21.05 7.63 3.72
CA GLU A 799 -21.10 6.96 2.43
C GLU A 799 -20.37 5.61 2.44
N SER A 800 -19.53 5.36 3.43
CA SER A 800 -18.80 4.10 3.57
C SER A 800 -19.48 3.20 4.59
N ASN A 801 -19.94 2.04 4.15
CA ASN A 801 -20.64 1.09 5.01
C ASN A 801 -20.42 -0.36 4.58
N LEU A 802 -20.68 -1.27 5.52
CA LEU A 802 -20.86 -2.69 5.27
C LEU A 802 -22.36 -3.01 5.43
N THR A 803 -22.97 -3.43 4.35
CA THR A 803 -24.33 -3.97 4.38
C THR A 803 -24.27 -5.48 4.63
N VAL A 804 -24.95 -5.91 5.68
CA VAL A 804 -25.13 -7.32 6.01
C VAL A 804 -26.59 -7.69 5.76
N THR A 805 -26.85 -8.60 4.84
CA THR A 805 -28.20 -9.07 4.56
C THR A 805 -28.38 -10.49 5.07
N ILE A 806 -29.40 -10.73 5.90
CA ILE A 806 -29.69 -12.03 6.48
C ILE A 806 -31.06 -12.46 5.97
N ASN A 807 -31.11 -13.49 5.12
CA ASN A 807 -32.34 -13.99 4.52
C ASN A 807 -33.21 -12.90 3.87
N GLY A 808 -32.59 -11.84 3.32
CA GLY A 808 -33.27 -10.73 2.65
C GLY A 808 -33.52 -9.51 3.54
N GLU A 809 -33.26 -9.57 4.85
CA GLU A 809 -33.32 -8.39 5.74
C GLU A 809 -31.94 -7.76 5.90
N ALA A 810 -31.85 -6.46 5.61
CA ALA A 810 -30.58 -5.73 5.56
C ALA A 810 -30.29 -4.97 6.87
N PHE A 811 -29.04 -5.07 7.31
CA PHE A 811 -28.46 -4.34 8.42
C PHE A 811 -27.26 -3.56 7.92
N VAL A 812 -27.11 -2.30 8.33
CA VAL A 812 -26.03 -1.43 7.84
C VAL A 812 -25.08 -1.07 8.99
N TRP A 813 -23.79 -1.32 8.76
CA TRP A 813 -22.73 -0.84 9.62
C TRP A 813 -21.99 0.30 8.93
N THR A 814 -22.33 1.54 9.31
CA THR A 814 -21.66 2.73 8.79
C THR A 814 -20.29 2.86 9.40
N PHE A 815 -19.29 3.04 8.56
CA PHE A 815 -17.91 3.25 8.99
C PHE A 815 -17.79 4.57 9.76
N GLN A 816 -17.16 4.52 10.91
CA GLN A 816 -16.83 5.72 11.67
C GLN A 816 -15.40 6.13 11.31
N PRO A 817 -15.20 7.35 10.77
CA PRO A 817 -13.85 7.77 10.46
C PRO A 817 -13.09 7.90 11.76
N ASP A 818 -12.04 7.20 11.81
CA ASP A 818 -10.95 7.53 12.68
C ASP A 818 -9.71 7.65 11.78
N ASP A 819 -8.60 8.08 12.35
CA ASP A 819 -7.38 8.33 11.61
C ASP A 819 -6.75 7.07 10.96
N ALA A 820 -7.49 5.96 10.85
CA ALA A 820 -7.01 4.74 10.23
C ALA A 820 -6.96 4.90 8.71
N ARG A 821 -5.79 4.97 8.17
CA ARG A 821 -5.54 5.00 6.74
C ARG A 821 -5.07 3.63 6.26
N GLY A 822 -5.76 3.09 5.29
CA GLY A 822 -5.19 2.37 4.20
C GLY A 822 -4.45 1.07 4.42
N ALA A 823 -4.65 0.31 5.53
CA ALA A 823 -3.99 -0.98 5.65
C ALA A 823 -4.37 -1.92 4.50
N THR A 824 -5.65 -2.02 4.17
CA THR A 824 -6.14 -2.85 3.06
C THR A 824 -5.75 -2.29 1.69
N TYR A 825 -5.84 -0.98 1.49
CA TYR A 825 -5.41 -0.30 0.26
C TYR A 825 -3.96 -0.64 -0.13
N ARG A 826 -3.11 -0.95 0.86
CA ARG A 826 -1.73 -1.37 0.66
C ARG A 826 -1.51 -2.86 0.90
N SER A 827 -2.56 -3.66 0.70
CA SER A 827 -2.54 -5.12 0.86
C SER A 827 -2.18 -5.61 2.26
N GLY A 828 -2.55 -4.84 3.27
CA GLY A 828 -2.43 -5.30 4.64
C GLY A 828 -3.43 -6.40 4.95
N CYS A 829 -2.98 -7.54 5.46
CA CYS A 829 -3.83 -8.58 6.05
C CYS A 829 -4.24 -8.27 7.49
N GLY A 830 -3.81 -7.17 8.02
CA GLY A 830 -4.11 -6.66 9.34
C GLY A 830 -3.76 -5.19 9.40
N GLY A 831 -4.33 -4.52 10.35
CA GLY A 831 -4.18 -3.12 10.57
C GLY A 831 -4.95 -2.76 11.81
N ARG A 832 -5.80 -1.75 11.74
CA ARG A 832 -6.71 -1.45 12.81
C ARG A 832 -7.92 -2.35 12.74
N THR A 833 -8.21 -3.04 13.83
CA THR A 833 -9.37 -3.94 13.94
C THR A 833 -10.63 -3.17 14.26
N TYR A 834 -11.73 -3.62 13.68
CA TYR A 834 -13.08 -3.12 13.92
C TYR A 834 -14.00 -4.29 14.20
N ARG A 835 -15.08 -4.05 14.94
CA ARG A 835 -16.06 -5.07 15.25
C ARG A 835 -17.44 -4.46 15.37
N ASN A 836 -18.44 -5.18 14.89
CA ASN A 836 -19.84 -4.86 15.10
C ASN A 836 -20.67 -6.11 15.35
N GLU A 837 -21.78 -5.94 16.04
CA GLU A 837 -22.73 -7.00 16.40
C GLU A 837 -24.13 -6.61 15.93
N PHE A 838 -24.74 -7.51 15.19
CA PHE A 838 -26.10 -7.38 14.69
C PHE A 838 -26.98 -8.36 15.46
N THR A 839 -27.82 -7.85 16.36
CA THR A 839 -28.78 -8.68 17.12
C THR A 839 -30.15 -8.56 16.49
N PHE A 840 -30.78 -9.69 16.25
CA PHE A 840 -32.08 -9.80 15.57
C PHE A 840 -32.90 -10.98 16.15
N ASP A 841 -34.19 -10.98 15.86
CA ASP A 841 -35.08 -12.10 16.24
C ASP A 841 -34.68 -13.34 15.43
N ALA A 842 -34.42 -14.45 16.14
CA ALA A 842 -33.95 -15.67 15.51
C ALA A 842 -35.00 -16.31 14.57
N SER A 843 -36.26 -15.88 14.60
CA SER A 843 -37.29 -16.28 13.63
C SER A 843 -37.00 -15.88 12.19
N LEU A 844 -36.07 -14.95 11.97
CA LEU A 844 -35.54 -14.62 10.63
C LEU A 844 -34.76 -15.78 10.02
N LEU A 845 -34.22 -16.68 10.85
CA LEU A 845 -33.48 -17.87 10.41
C LEU A 845 -34.44 -19.04 10.12
N LYS A 846 -34.11 -19.78 9.06
CA LYS A 846 -34.85 -20.95 8.60
C LYS A 846 -34.15 -22.24 9.05
N PRO A 847 -34.86 -23.37 9.17
CA PRO A 847 -34.19 -24.66 9.41
C PRO A 847 -33.15 -24.99 8.33
N GLN A 848 -33.40 -24.63 7.07
CA GLN A 848 -32.52 -24.90 5.93
C GLN A 848 -32.49 -23.71 4.95
N GLY A 849 -31.40 -23.59 4.20
CA GLY A 849 -31.24 -22.63 3.15
C GLY A 849 -31.13 -21.18 3.69
N ASN A 850 -30.35 -20.99 4.76
CA ASN A 850 -30.02 -19.64 5.23
C ASN A 850 -28.89 -19.06 4.41
N GLU A 851 -28.99 -17.77 4.17
CA GLU A 851 -27.97 -16.97 3.51
C GLU A 851 -27.69 -15.69 4.30
N ILE A 852 -26.43 -15.44 4.55
CA ILE A 852 -25.92 -14.14 4.98
C ILE A 852 -25.04 -13.60 3.86
N SER A 853 -25.31 -12.38 3.40
CA SER A 853 -24.43 -11.69 2.46
C SER A 853 -23.79 -10.45 3.08
N LEU A 854 -22.55 -10.16 2.67
CA LEU A 854 -21.70 -9.09 3.16
C LEU A 854 -21.28 -8.25 1.96
N GLN A 855 -21.71 -6.99 1.90
CA GLN A 855 -21.40 -6.07 0.81
C GLN A 855 -20.76 -4.79 1.34
N ILE A 856 -19.53 -4.53 0.91
CA ILE A 856 -18.86 -3.26 1.14
C ILE A 856 -19.41 -2.24 0.15
N ASN A 857 -19.82 -1.08 0.66
CA ASN A 857 -20.32 0.03 -0.15
C ASN A 857 -19.56 1.31 0.16
N ALA A 858 -19.42 2.17 -0.84
CA ALA A 858 -19.08 3.59 -0.70
C ALA A 858 -19.90 4.40 -1.70
N GLY A 859 -19.96 5.69 -1.52
CA GLY A 859 -20.61 6.58 -2.49
C GLY A 859 -20.00 6.46 -3.89
N ALA A 860 -20.78 6.84 -4.90
CA ALA A 860 -20.43 6.66 -6.31
C ALA A 860 -19.09 7.29 -6.75
N GLU A 861 -18.64 8.32 -6.01
CA GLU A 861 -17.38 9.02 -6.28
C GLU A 861 -16.16 8.38 -5.57
N HIS A 862 -16.36 7.32 -4.77
CA HIS A 862 -15.32 6.80 -3.88
C HIS A 862 -15.11 5.28 -4.05
N LEU A 863 -14.15 4.95 -4.87
CA LEU A 863 -13.95 3.63 -5.45
C LEU A 863 -13.04 2.68 -4.65
N TRP A 864 -12.58 3.12 -3.46
CA TRP A 864 -11.55 2.42 -2.70
C TRP A 864 -12.00 2.10 -1.27
N ASN A 865 -13.17 1.52 -1.12
CA ASN A 865 -13.59 0.93 0.15
C ASN A 865 -13.25 -0.55 0.15
N GLU A 866 -12.57 -1.02 1.18
CA GLU A 866 -12.03 -2.37 1.27
C GLU A 866 -12.10 -2.87 2.71
N ALA A 867 -12.42 -4.14 2.90
CA ALA A 867 -12.40 -4.77 4.20
C ALA A 867 -11.62 -6.09 4.19
N ALA A 868 -10.77 -6.26 5.20
CA ALA A 868 -10.16 -7.54 5.52
C ALA A 868 -10.91 -8.14 6.71
N TYR A 869 -11.55 -9.28 6.51
CA TYR A 869 -12.29 -9.95 7.58
C TYR A 869 -11.31 -10.66 8.50
N ASP A 870 -11.49 -10.46 9.81
CA ASP A 870 -10.88 -11.28 10.85
C ASP A 870 -11.69 -12.54 11.06
N SER A 871 -12.98 -12.37 11.43
CA SER A 871 -13.87 -13.50 11.61
C SER A 871 -15.34 -13.08 11.61
N VAL A 872 -16.24 -14.02 11.27
CA VAL A 872 -17.68 -13.84 11.32
C VAL A 872 -18.30 -14.99 12.11
N ARG A 873 -19.10 -14.70 13.13
CA ARG A 873 -19.71 -15.71 14.00
C ARG A 873 -21.19 -15.44 14.22
N LEU A 874 -22.01 -16.48 14.08
CA LEU A 874 -23.44 -16.45 14.41
C LEU A 874 -23.69 -17.27 15.68
N GLU A 875 -24.38 -16.65 16.64
CA GLU A 875 -24.81 -17.32 17.90
C GLU A 875 -26.31 -17.12 18.12
N ILE A 876 -26.95 -18.07 18.78
CA ILE A 876 -28.38 -18.04 19.15
C ILE A 876 -28.51 -18.28 20.65
N ARG A 877 -29.31 -17.43 21.32
CA ARG A 877 -29.62 -17.49 22.75
C ARG A 877 -31.09 -17.62 23.01
#